data_3469d190a8a46ab747fde6f17a52cc62
#
_entry.id   3469d190a8a46ab747fde6f17a52cc62
#
_cell.length_a   1.000
_cell.length_b   1.000
_cell.length_c   1.000
_cell.angle_alpha   90.00
_cell.angle_beta   90.00
_cell.angle_gamma   90.00
#
_symmetry.space_group_name_H-M   'P 1'
#
loop_
_entity.id
_entity.type
_entity.pdbx_description
1 polymer ?
#
loop_
_entity_poly.entity_id
_entity_poly.type
_entity_poly.pdbx_seq_one_letter_code
_entity_poly.pdbx_strand_id
1 'polypeptide(L)'
;MIKKYVYGDPFETEALTENIETAEGKPGYGEICAEDGFSFTYIMDEEDIVYGLGESNRGINKRGFIYTSNCTDDPEHTEDKHSLYGAHNLIIVSGKETFGMFFDYPAAITFDIGYTRMDTMKVTCENADLKLYVIEGESPYDIVKQFRHVIGRSYIPPKFAFGFGQSRWGYTTKEDFRKVAAGYRENHIPIDMIYMDIDYMQSYKDFTLSEENFQDFPEFVKELKDQDIRLIPIIDAGVKVEPGYDVYEEGVKNRYFCQREDGSDFVAAVWPGDTHFPDVLNKDARKWFGDKYRFLIEKGIDGFWNDMNEPAIFYSTEGMKEVKELAGEFAKDTEGKIHIWKMQSALRNVANNPEDYRRFYHNVDGRKIRHDKVHNLFGYNMTRAAGEAFERIDPEKRFLMFSRSSYIGMHRYGGIWTGDNKSWWAHILLNLKMMPSLNMCGFLYAGADLGGFGADTTRELLLRFLALGVFTPLMRDHTAIGTREQECYQFENVEDFRHVIGVRYRLIPYLYSEYMKAALNDDMYFRPLGFVYPEDKIAVHVEDQLLLGNEIMIAPVYEQNARGRYVYLPEEMKFVKFLPDGTIAEEILEKGVHYVEVALNEIPLFIRKGKCIPVAEAAECVAALDTKNMQLLGYEGAEYTLYEDDGVHKDYDREENYRVLKK
;
A
#
# COMPACT_ATOMS: atom_id res chain seq x y z
N MET A 1 -11.77 20.08 15.10
CA MET A 1 -10.64 21.04 15.36
C MET A 1 -9.37 20.24 15.64
N ILE A 2 -8.21 20.67 15.10
CA ILE A 2 -6.92 19.98 15.33
C ILE A 2 -6.03 20.83 16.24
N LYS A 3 -5.44 20.19 17.26
CA LYS A 3 -4.50 20.80 18.21
C LYS A 3 -3.18 20.05 18.19
N LYS A 4 -2.05 20.77 18.14
CA LYS A 4 -0.71 20.21 18.18
C LYS A 4 -0.10 20.38 19.56
N TYR A 5 0.47 19.31 20.09
CA TYR A 5 1.29 19.30 21.32
C TYR A 5 2.70 18.84 20.97
N VAL A 6 3.72 19.50 21.49
CA VAL A 6 5.12 19.22 21.20
C VAL A 6 5.82 18.75 22.47
N TYR A 7 6.48 17.61 22.38
CA TYR A 7 7.28 17.03 23.46
C TYR A 7 8.72 16.90 22.99
N GLY A 8 9.68 17.16 23.87
CA GLY A 8 11.12 17.06 23.56
C GLY A 8 11.58 17.95 22.40
N ASP A 9 12.48 17.41 21.56
CA ASP A 9 13.00 18.03 20.32
C ASP A 9 12.67 17.15 19.10
N PRO A 10 11.41 17.14 18.62
CA PRO A 10 10.96 16.22 17.59
C PRO A 10 11.62 16.50 16.23
N PHE A 11 11.94 15.42 15.53
CA PHE A 11 12.36 15.50 14.13
C PHE A 11 11.22 16.02 13.25
N GLU A 12 11.55 16.87 12.26
CA GLU A 12 10.58 17.37 11.31
C GLU A 12 10.34 16.33 10.20
N THR A 13 9.19 15.65 10.24
CA THR A 13 8.84 14.57 9.33
C THR A 13 8.26 15.06 8.01
N GLU A 14 7.75 16.28 7.98
CA GLU A 14 6.94 16.85 6.89
C GLU A 14 5.68 16.00 6.58
N ALA A 15 5.14 15.31 7.60
CA ALA A 15 3.90 14.51 7.46
C ALA A 15 2.69 15.40 7.12
N LEU A 16 2.60 16.59 7.72
CA LEU A 16 1.56 17.59 7.46
C LEU A 16 2.03 18.63 6.45
N THR A 17 1.08 19.14 5.66
CA THR A 17 1.26 20.29 4.75
C THR A 17 0.78 21.60 5.39
N GLU A 18 -0.14 21.50 6.36
CA GLU A 18 -0.69 22.64 7.07
C GLU A 18 0.06 22.91 8.38
N ASN A 19 0.24 24.19 8.71
CA ASN A 19 0.82 24.57 9.99
C ASN A 19 -0.27 24.65 11.07
N ILE A 20 -0.25 23.70 11.99
CA ILE A 20 -1.16 23.68 13.14
C ILE A 20 -0.50 24.39 14.32
N GLU A 21 -1.21 25.33 14.94
CA GLU A 21 -0.74 26.05 16.11
C GLU A 21 -0.52 25.10 17.29
N THR A 22 0.57 25.34 18.04
CA THR A 22 0.87 24.57 19.24
C THR A 22 -0.07 24.99 20.37
N ALA A 23 -0.81 24.02 20.92
CA ALA A 23 -1.70 24.24 22.06
C ALA A 23 -0.91 24.29 23.37
N GLU A 24 -1.43 25.06 24.31
CA GLU A 24 -0.92 25.10 25.68
C GLU A 24 -1.54 23.97 26.54
N GLY A 25 -0.79 23.49 27.54
CA GLY A 25 -1.29 22.50 28.49
C GLY A 25 -1.14 21.06 28.00
N LYS A 26 -2.11 20.21 28.36
CA LYS A 26 -2.17 18.78 28.03
C LYS A 26 -3.41 18.47 27.21
N PRO A 27 -3.40 17.44 26.37
CA PRO A 27 -4.61 16.91 25.73
C PRO A 27 -5.75 16.63 26.72
N GLY A 28 -6.99 16.83 26.29
CA GLY A 28 -8.17 16.56 27.11
C GLY A 28 -8.52 15.08 27.26
N TYR A 29 -7.83 14.19 26.54
CA TYR A 29 -8.09 12.76 26.51
C TYR A 29 -6.92 11.99 27.10
N GLY A 30 -7.19 11.01 27.98
CA GLY A 30 -6.20 10.13 28.58
C GLY A 30 -5.15 10.83 29.43
N GLU A 31 -4.10 10.10 29.76
CA GLU A 31 -2.97 10.55 30.55
C GLU A 31 -1.68 10.45 29.77
N ILE A 32 -0.84 11.49 29.83
CA ILE A 32 0.48 11.53 29.17
C ILE A 32 1.57 11.65 30.23
N CYS A 33 2.60 10.80 30.08
CA CYS A 33 3.88 10.87 30.78
C CYS A 33 5.01 10.99 29.74
N ALA A 34 5.89 11.99 29.92
CA ALA A 34 7.00 12.29 29.01
C ALA A 34 8.31 12.51 29.78
N GLU A 35 8.53 11.84 30.92
CA GLU A 35 9.72 11.98 31.79
C GLU A 35 10.87 11.03 31.37
N ASP A 36 10.55 9.72 31.24
CA ASP A 36 11.47 8.67 30.82
C ASP A 36 10.88 7.97 29.57
N GLY A 37 11.05 8.56 28.38
CA GLY A 37 10.32 8.17 27.18
C GLY A 37 8.96 8.84 27.10
N PHE A 38 8.09 8.37 26.20
CA PHE A 38 6.73 8.87 26.05
C PHE A 38 5.73 7.75 26.28
N SER A 39 4.68 8.02 27.05
CA SER A 39 3.52 7.15 27.11
C SER A 39 2.21 7.96 27.14
N PHE A 40 1.24 7.44 26.42
CA PHE A 40 -0.16 7.87 26.47
C PHE A 40 -1.00 6.69 26.95
N THR A 41 -1.90 6.91 27.91
CA THR A 41 -2.81 5.89 28.45
C THR A 41 -4.25 6.40 28.42
N TYR A 42 -5.15 5.65 27.82
CA TYR A 42 -6.57 5.94 27.77
C TYR A 42 -7.37 4.74 28.26
N ILE A 43 -8.35 4.99 29.13
CA ILE A 43 -9.26 3.95 29.62
C ILE A 43 -10.45 3.89 28.67
N MET A 44 -10.52 2.79 27.93
CA MET A 44 -11.57 2.55 26.95
C MET A 44 -12.86 2.12 27.63
N ASP A 45 -13.99 2.63 27.13
CA ASP A 45 -15.31 2.09 27.43
C ASP A 45 -15.49 0.71 26.74
N GLU A 46 -16.44 -0.07 27.20
CA GLU A 46 -16.72 -1.41 26.66
C GLU A 46 -17.13 -1.35 25.19
N GLU A 47 -17.86 -0.30 24.81
CA GLU A 47 -18.40 -0.07 23.46
C GLU A 47 -17.43 0.71 22.55
N ASP A 48 -16.28 1.18 23.03
CA ASP A 48 -15.33 1.93 22.21
C ASP A 48 -14.76 1.07 21.08
N ILE A 49 -14.74 1.63 19.87
CA ILE A 49 -14.07 1.08 18.70
C ILE A 49 -12.84 1.92 18.41
N VAL A 50 -11.72 1.29 18.11
CA VAL A 50 -10.48 1.97 17.75
C VAL A 50 -10.14 1.67 16.30
N TYR A 51 -10.14 2.69 15.45
CA TYR A 51 -9.78 2.63 14.04
C TYR A 51 -8.38 3.18 13.80
N GLY A 52 -7.84 2.96 12.60
CA GLY A 52 -6.58 3.57 12.14
C GLY A 52 -5.45 2.60 11.92
N LEU A 53 -4.22 3.04 12.21
CA LEU A 53 -2.95 2.32 12.05
C LEU A 53 -2.65 1.84 10.61
N GLY A 54 -3.38 2.33 9.61
CA GLY A 54 -3.12 2.10 8.19
C GLY A 54 -2.84 0.64 7.83
N GLU A 55 -1.63 0.34 7.39
CA GLU A 55 -1.17 -1.01 7.10
C GLU A 55 -0.85 -1.75 8.41
N SER A 56 -1.76 -2.60 8.82
CA SER A 56 -1.62 -3.38 10.05
C SER A 56 -2.48 -4.64 10.01
N ASN A 57 -2.06 -5.67 10.71
CA ASN A 57 -2.81 -6.90 10.88
C ASN A 57 -4.16 -6.71 11.57
N ARG A 58 -4.92 -7.80 11.68
CA ARG A 58 -6.18 -7.91 12.40
C ARG A 58 -7.35 -7.20 11.74
N GLY A 59 -8.26 -6.66 12.54
CA GLY A 59 -9.52 -6.09 12.10
C GLY A 59 -9.48 -4.62 11.72
N ILE A 60 -10.63 -4.12 11.31
CA ILE A 60 -10.90 -2.68 11.18
C ILE A 60 -10.91 -2.06 12.58
N ASN A 61 -11.55 -2.72 13.56
CA ASN A 61 -11.39 -2.41 14.97
C ASN A 61 -10.05 -2.98 15.48
N LYS A 62 -9.19 -2.10 15.99
CA LYS A 62 -7.83 -2.43 16.44
C LYS A 62 -7.75 -2.97 17.87
N ARG A 63 -8.86 -3.07 18.61
CA ARG A 63 -8.86 -3.60 19.98
C ARG A 63 -8.45 -5.07 20.04
N GLY A 64 -7.78 -5.42 21.12
CA GLY A 64 -7.42 -6.80 21.45
C GLY A 64 -6.06 -7.23 20.89
N PHE A 65 -5.21 -6.29 20.46
CA PHE A 65 -3.88 -6.62 19.95
C PHE A 65 -2.83 -5.55 20.28
N ILE A 66 -1.53 -5.92 20.12
CA ILE A 66 -0.39 -5.01 20.18
C ILE A 66 0.12 -4.77 18.76
N TYR A 67 0.27 -3.50 18.39
CA TYR A 67 0.83 -3.09 17.12
C TYR A 67 2.15 -2.35 17.37
N THR A 68 3.15 -2.64 16.55
CA THR A 68 4.39 -1.87 16.50
C THR A 68 4.43 -1.15 15.16
N SER A 69 4.28 0.16 15.16
CA SER A 69 4.44 0.95 13.95
C SER A 69 5.93 1.13 13.69
N ASN A 70 6.46 0.32 12.79
CA ASN A 70 7.87 0.27 12.40
C ASN A 70 7.96 -0.43 11.05
N CYS A 71 8.42 0.25 10.01
CA CYS A 71 8.55 -0.34 8.69
C CYS A 71 9.46 -1.56 8.76
N THR A 72 8.92 -2.73 8.43
CA THR A 72 9.63 -4.01 8.64
C THR A 72 9.46 -4.92 7.42
N ASP A 73 10.58 -5.35 6.83
CA ASP A 73 10.58 -6.42 5.84
C ASP A 73 10.40 -7.77 6.56
N ASP A 74 9.13 -8.11 6.78
CA ASP A 74 8.74 -9.36 7.44
C ASP A 74 7.54 -9.97 6.69
N PRO A 75 7.81 -10.78 5.66
CA PRO A 75 6.79 -11.35 4.79
C PRO A 75 5.85 -12.32 5.54
N GLU A 76 4.85 -12.81 4.79
CA GLU A 76 3.89 -13.83 5.21
C GLU A 76 2.65 -13.33 5.96
N HIS A 77 2.61 -12.14 6.51
CA HIS A 77 1.44 -11.52 7.18
C HIS A 77 0.67 -12.45 8.12
N THR A 78 1.38 -13.25 8.91
CA THR A 78 0.76 -14.12 9.90
C THR A 78 0.13 -13.30 11.03
N GLU A 79 -0.87 -13.88 11.72
CA GLU A 79 -1.66 -13.15 12.72
C GLU A 79 -0.86 -12.66 13.94
N ASP A 80 0.33 -13.20 14.18
CA ASP A 80 1.24 -12.81 15.26
C ASP A 80 2.15 -11.63 14.93
N LYS A 81 2.16 -11.14 13.68
CA LYS A 81 2.96 -9.99 13.28
C LYS A 81 2.45 -8.71 13.92
N HIS A 82 3.31 -8.01 14.64
CA HIS A 82 3.01 -6.73 15.28
C HIS A 82 3.24 -5.55 14.33
N SER A 83 4.13 -5.68 13.34
CA SER A 83 4.42 -4.68 12.30
C SER A 83 4.36 -5.29 10.93
N LEU A 84 4.12 -4.47 9.91
CA LEU A 84 4.18 -4.77 8.49
C LEU A 84 5.14 -3.76 7.82
N TYR A 85 5.00 -3.56 6.51
CA TYR A 85 5.91 -2.72 5.72
C TYR A 85 5.71 -1.21 5.94
N GLY A 86 4.52 -0.78 6.36
CA GLY A 86 4.17 0.62 6.59
C GLY A 86 4.05 1.02 8.05
N ALA A 87 4.27 2.29 8.33
CA ALA A 87 4.16 2.89 9.67
C ALA A 87 3.19 4.09 9.65
N HIS A 88 1.97 3.90 10.17
CA HIS A 88 0.89 4.87 10.07
C HIS A 88 0.26 5.14 11.45
N ASN A 89 0.78 6.15 12.15
CA ASN A 89 0.55 6.38 13.58
C ASN A 89 -0.76 7.14 13.90
N LEU A 90 -1.80 6.99 13.10
CA LEU A 90 -3.13 7.55 13.35
C LEU A 90 -4.01 6.53 14.07
N ILE A 91 -4.63 6.92 15.17
CA ILE A 91 -5.72 6.21 15.82
C ILE A 91 -6.95 7.10 15.93
N ILE A 92 -8.14 6.51 15.88
CA ILE A 92 -9.42 7.19 16.07
C ILE A 92 -10.24 6.35 17.03
N VAL A 93 -10.57 6.91 18.16
CA VAL A 93 -11.52 6.33 19.14
C VAL A 93 -12.93 6.77 18.78
N SER A 94 -13.86 5.84 18.76
CA SER A 94 -15.29 6.07 18.52
C SER A 94 -16.12 5.32 19.53
N GLY A 95 -16.84 6.03 20.37
CA GLY A 95 -17.67 5.47 21.42
C GLY A 95 -18.24 6.56 22.31
N LYS A 96 -18.03 6.43 23.61
CA LYS A 96 -18.44 7.43 24.59
C LYS A 96 -17.80 8.80 24.35
N GLU A 97 -16.52 8.78 23.98
CA GLU A 97 -15.77 9.92 23.45
C GLU A 97 -15.39 9.63 22.00
N THR A 98 -15.35 10.67 21.16
CA THR A 98 -14.92 10.54 19.77
C THR A 98 -13.80 11.53 19.52
N PHE A 99 -12.59 10.99 19.25
CA PHE A 99 -11.40 11.78 18.98
C PHE A 99 -10.39 11.00 18.12
N GLY A 100 -9.54 11.73 17.41
CA GLY A 100 -8.39 11.17 16.69
C GLY A 100 -7.08 11.62 17.32
N MET A 101 -6.05 10.79 17.20
CA MET A 101 -4.68 11.14 17.57
C MET A 101 -3.71 10.68 16.49
N PHE A 102 -2.88 11.59 16.02
CA PHE A 102 -1.73 11.27 15.17
C PHE A 102 -0.45 11.53 15.97
N PHE A 103 0.30 10.45 16.16
CA PHE A 103 1.60 10.49 16.83
C PHE A 103 2.69 10.64 15.76
N ASP A 104 3.10 11.87 15.47
CA ASP A 104 4.16 12.15 14.50
C ASP A 104 5.53 11.85 15.11
N TYR A 105 5.87 10.56 15.06
CA TYR A 105 7.08 9.97 15.61
C TYR A 105 7.70 9.01 14.59
N PRO A 106 8.87 9.33 14.03
CA PRO A 106 9.43 8.61 12.89
C PRO A 106 10.22 7.33 13.22
N ALA A 107 10.31 6.97 14.50
CA ALA A 107 10.91 5.71 14.98
C ALA A 107 9.83 4.72 15.41
N ALA A 108 10.23 3.58 15.95
CA ALA A 108 9.31 2.56 16.43
C ALA A 108 8.41 3.06 17.58
N ILE A 109 7.10 2.87 17.42
CA ILE A 109 6.07 3.21 18.40
C ILE A 109 5.13 2.02 18.61
N THR A 110 4.81 1.71 19.87
CA THR A 110 3.96 0.57 20.22
C THR A 110 2.58 1.04 20.68
N PHE A 111 1.55 0.41 20.14
CA PHE A 111 0.13 0.59 20.47
C PHE A 111 -0.41 -0.70 21.08
N ASP A 112 -0.54 -0.77 22.39
CA ASP A 112 -1.27 -1.85 23.10
C ASP A 112 -2.72 -1.40 23.25
N ILE A 113 -3.59 -1.98 22.43
CA ILE A 113 -4.99 -1.56 22.37
C ILE A 113 -5.87 -2.66 22.99
N GLY A 114 -5.93 -2.69 24.32
CA GLY A 114 -6.77 -3.66 25.04
C GLY A 114 -6.26 -5.09 25.01
N TYR A 115 -5.00 -5.33 24.71
CA TYR A 115 -4.40 -6.67 24.73
C TYR A 115 -3.89 -7.05 26.11
N THR A 116 -3.01 -6.22 26.70
CA THR A 116 -2.49 -6.47 28.04
C THR A 116 -3.57 -6.24 29.11
N ARG A 117 -4.39 -5.20 28.92
CA ARG A 117 -5.57 -4.90 29.74
C ARG A 117 -6.73 -4.52 28.83
N MET A 118 -7.81 -5.24 28.90
CA MET A 118 -8.96 -5.14 27.98
C MET A 118 -9.63 -3.76 27.93
N ASP A 119 -9.54 -3.03 29.04
CA ASP A 119 -10.07 -1.68 29.21
C ASP A 119 -9.06 -0.55 28.98
N THR A 120 -7.82 -0.87 28.56
CA THR A 120 -6.75 0.10 28.50
C THR A 120 -6.08 0.13 27.14
N MET A 121 -6.01 1.31 26.54
CA MET A 121 -5.11 1.59 25.42
C MET A 121 -3.87 2.29 25.94
N LYS A 122 -2.68 1.78 25.56
CA LYS A 122 -1.40 2.37 25.93
C LYS A 122 -0.51 2.53 24.69
N VAL A 123 -0.05 3.76 24.43
CA VAL A 123 0.91 4.06 23.36
C VAL A 123 2.25 4.41 24.00
N THR A 124 3.35 3.85 23.49
CA THR A 124 4.69 4.05 24.07
C THR A 124 5.75 4.26 22.99
N CYS A 125 6.66 5.21 23.25
CA CYS A 125 7.88 5.48 22.47
C CYS A 125 9.12 5.44 23.37
N GLU A 126 10.29 5.16 22.78
CA GLU A 126 11.56 5.09 23.49
C GLU A 126 11.95 6.44 24.12
N ASN A 127 11.66 7.56 23.43
CA ASN A 127 11.89 8.92 23.91
C ASN A 127 10.65 9.79 23.73
N ALA A 128 10.69 11.00 24.25
CA ALA A 128 9.58 11.93 24.20
C ALA A 128 9.67 12.96 23.04
N ASP A 129 10.52 12.73 22.05
CA ASP A 129 10.73 13.67 20.94
C ASP A 129 9.67 13.47 19.85
N LEU A 130 8.43 13.92 20.09
CA LEU A 130 7.33 13.76 19.15
C LEU A 130 6.39 14.97 19.11
N LYS A 131 5.66 15.09 18.00
CA LYS A 131 4.49 15.95 17.88
C LYS A 131 3.23 15.08 17.97
N LEU A 132 2.34 15.45 18.87
CA LEU A 132 1.03 14.81 19.01
C LEU A 132 -0.05 15.75 18.45
N TYR A 133 -0.79 15.28 17.45
CA TYR A 133 -1.94 15.99 16.92
C TYR A 133 -3.23 15.34 17.43
N VAL A 134 -4.03 16.11 18.14
CA VAL A 134 -5.34 15.69 18.65
C VAL A 134 -6.43 16.30 17.78
N ILE A 135 -7.33 15.47 17.29
CA ILE A 135 -8.37 15.83 16.34
C ILE A 135 -9.72 15.65 17.02
N GLU A 136 -10.41 16.75 17.24
CA GLU A 136 -11.78 16.76 17.79
C GLU A 136 -12.77 16.81 16.62
N GLY A 137 -13.76 15.92 16.61
CA GLY A 137 -14.74 15.83 15.53
C GLY A 137 -16.07 15.26 16.02
N GLU A 138 -17.11 15.43 15.22
CA GLU A 138 -18.46 14.95 15.52
C GLU A 138 -18.62 13.44 15.27
N SER A 139 -17.76 12.88 14.43
CA SER A 139 -17.76 11.46 14.07
C SER A 139 -16.36 11.00 13.64
N PRO A 140 -16.10 9.68 13.62
CA PRO A 140 -14.85 9.15 13.06
C PRO A 140 -14.60 9.61 11.60
N TYR A 141 -15.65 9.72 10.82
CA TYR A 141 -15.58 10.19 9.44
C TYR A 141 -15.17 11.66 9.34
N ASP A 142 -15.73 12.53 10.19
CA ASP A 142 -15.33 13.94 10.26
C ASP A 142 -13.87 14.10 10.68
N ILE A 143 -13.41 13.29 11.65
CA ILE A 143 -12.00 13.25 12.07
C ILE A 143 -11.09 12.88 10.90
N VAL A 144 -11.45 11.86 10.11
CA VAL A 144 -10.67 11.47 8.93
C VAL A 144 -10.61 12.61 7.91
N LYS A 145 -11.69 13.28 7.63
CA LYS A 145 -11.70 14.41 6.69
C LYS A 145 -10.82 15.56 7.15
N GLN A 146 -10.88 15.92 8.42
CA GLN A 146 -9.99 16.94 9.00
C GLN A 146 -8.52 16.51 8.90
N PHE A 147 -8.20 15.26 9.23
CA PHE A 147 -6.84 14.73 9.14
C PHE A 147 -6.34 14.70 7.70
N ARG A 148 -7.16 14.18 6.77
CA ARG A 148 -6.85 14.13 5.35
C ARG A 148 -6.54 15.52 4.77
N HIS A 149 -7.27 16.55 5.20
CA HIS A 149 -7.02 17.93 4.80
C HIS A 149 -5.62 18.40 5.19
N VAL A 150 -5.21 18.19 6.42
CA VAL A 150 -3.93 18.73 6.92
C VAL A 150 -2.69 17.93 6.49
N ILE A 151 -2.84 16.66 6.12
CA ILE A 151 -1.73 15.87 5.56
C ILE A 151 -1.56 16.05 4.05
N GLY A 152 -2.49 16.74 3.40
CA GLY A 152 -2.47 17.08 1.98
C GLY A 152 -3.08 16.02 1.06
N ARG A 153 -3.29 16.42 -0.18
CA ARG A 153 -3.97 15.62 -1.21
C ARG A 153 -3.30 14.28 -1.44
N SER A 154 -4.10 13.23 -1.57
CA SER A 154 -3.63 11.92 -2.00
C SER A 154 -3.11 11.94 -3.44
N TYR A 155 -2.12 11.09 -3.69
CA TYR A 155 -1.56 10.85 -5.01
C TYR A 155 -2.66 10.47 -6.02
N ILE A 156 -2.56 11.02 -7.23
CA ILE A 156 -3.48 10.74 -8.34
C ILE A 156 -2.69 10.03 -9.45
N PRO A 157 -2.92 8.72 -9.66
CA PRO A 157 -2.26 7.95 -10.70
C PRO A 157 -2.83 8.28 -12.10
N PRO A 158 -2.12 7.90 -13.17
CA PRO A 158 -2.70 7.90 -14.51
C PRO A 158 -3.84 6.87 -14.59
N LYS A 159 -4.83 7.10 -15.45
CA LYS A 159 -6.05 6.28 -15.54
C LYS A 159 -5.78 4.81 -15.91
N PHE A 160 -4.74 4.55 -16.73
CA PHE A 160 -4.36 3.17 -17.08
C PHE A 160 -4.01 2.33 -15.83
N ALA A 161 -3.56 2.95 -14.76
CA ALA A 161 -3.23 2.28 -13.50
C ALA A 161 -4.44 1.65 -12.79
N PHE A 162 -5.65 1.96 -13.24
CA PHE A 162 -6.88 1.29 -12.82
C PHE A 162 -7.20 0.03 -13.64
N GLY A 163 -6.44 -0.28 -14.68
CA GLY A 163 -6.50 -1.54 -15.38
C GLY A 163 -5.89 -2.69 -14.57
N PHE A 164 -5.92 -3.88 -15.13
CA PHE A 164 -5.28 -5.07 -14.56
C PHE A 164 -3.79 -5.10 -14.94
N GLY A 165 -2.96 -5.59 -14.03
CA GLY A 165 -1.53 -5.78 -14.25
C GLY A 165 -1.06 -7.17 -13.85
N GLN A 166 -0.19 -7.77 -14.65
CA GLN A 166 0.49 -9.02 -14.36
C GLN A 166 1.92 -8.78 -13.92
N SER A 167 2.34 -9.48 -12.89
CA SER A 167 3.68 -9.42 -12.32
C SER A 167 4.16 -10.79 -11.91
N ARG A 168 5.47 -11.02 -12.06
CA ARG A 168 6.17 -12.18 -11.51
C ARG A 168 7.64 -11.85 -11.28
N TRP A 169 8.18 -12.19 -10.13
CA TRP A 169 9.62 -12.31 -9.98
C TRP A 169 10.07 -13.53 -10.78
N GLY A 170 10.74 -13.29 -11.91
CA GLY A 170 11.20 -14.35 -12.82
C GLY A 170 10.94 -14.09 -14.31
N TYR A 171 10.42 -12.93 -14.71
CA TYR A 171 10.44 -12.49 -16.11
C TYR A 171 11.81 -11.88 -16.41
N THR A 172 12.68 -12.66 -17.02
CA THR A 172 14.11 -12.32 -17.15
C THR A 172 14.50 -11.79 -18.52
N THR A 173 13.67 -11.99 -19.55
CA THR A 173 13.94 -11.62 -20.94
C THR A 173 12.77 -10.87 -21.57
N LYS A 174 13.04 -10.11 -22.64
CA LYS A 174 11.95 -9.48 -23.45
C LYS A 174 10.93 -10.50 -23.93
N GLU A 175 11.36 -11.74 -24.22
CA GLU A 175 10.48 -12.79 -24.71
C GLU A 175 9.48 -13.27 -23.64
N ASP A 176 9.87 -13.27 -22.37
CA ASP A 176 8.94 -13.58 -21.26
C ASP A 176 7.79 -12.58 -21.24
N PHE A 177 8.09 -11.28 -21.37
CA PHE A 177 7.07 -10.23 -21.43
C PHE A 177 6.18 -10.34 -22.67
N ARG A 178 6.76 -10.66 -23.85
CA ARG A 178 5.98 -10.90 -25.07
C ARG A 178 5.04 -12.08 -24.91
N LYS A 179 5.51 -13.18 -24.30
CA LYS A 179 4.70 -14.37 -24.01
C LYS A 179 3.53 -14.02 -23.09
N VAL A 180 3.77 -13.21 -22.04
CA VAL A 180 2.71 -12.76 -21.14
C VAL A 180 1.71 -11.90 -21.88
N ALA A 181 2.16 -10.88 -22.62
CA ALA A 181 1.28 -10.00 -23.39
C ALA A 181 0.42 -10.80 -24.39
N ALA A 182 1.04 -11.71 -25.16
CA ALA A 182 0.34 -12.58 -26.11
C ALA A 182 -0.68 -13.48 -25.39
N GLY A 183 -0.29 -14.12 -24.27
CA GLY A 183 -1.19 -14.99 -23.50
C GLY A 183 -2.47 -14.29 -23.04
N TYR A 184 -2.38 -13.05 -22.57
CA TYR A 184 -3.55 -12.26 -22.20
C TYR A 184 -4.39 -11.85 -23.43
N ARG A 185 -3.76 -11.33 -24.50
CA ARG A 185 -4.46 -10.87 -25.71
C ARG A 185 -5.14 -12.03 -26.47
N GLU A 186 -4.45 -13.17 -26.66
CA GLU A 186 -5.01 -14.35 -27.34
C GLU A 186 -6.21 -14.96 -26.61
N ASN A 187 -6.24 -14.84 -25.28
CA ASN A 187 -7.36 -15.29 -24.45
C ASN A 187 -8.40 -14.20 -24.18
N HIS A 188 -8.24 -13.00 -24.77
CA HIS A 188 -9.13 -11.86 -24.57
C HIS A 188 -9.34 -11.49 -23.10
N ILE A 189 -8.29 -11.64 -22.28
CA ILE A 189 -8.27 -11.17 -20.89
C ILE A 189 -7.72 -9.75 -20.88
N PRO A 190 -8.47 -8.77 -20.35
CA PRO A 190 -7.98 -7.39 -20.30
C PRO A 190 -6.68 -7.23 -19.50
N ILE A 191 -5.78 -6.39 -20.01
CA ILE A 191 -4.52 -6.05 -19.32
C ILE A 191 -3.99 -4.70 -19.79
N ASP A 192 -3.46 -3.90 -18.88
CA ASP A 192 -2.82 -2.60 -19.14
C ASP A 192 -1.34 -2.54 -18.76
N MET A 193 -0.90 -3.41 -17.85
CA MET A 193 0.45 -3.34 -17.28
C MET A 193 1.08 -4.73 -17.17
N ILE A 194 2.41 -4.78 -17.43
CA ILE A 194 3.26 -5.91 -17.03
C ILE A 194 4.39 -5.32 -16.22
N TYR A 195 4.59 -5.85 -15.01
CA TYR A 195 5.59 -5.35 -14.10
C TYR A 195 6.93 -6.04 -14.34
N MET A 196 8.01 -5.27 -14.26
CA MET A 196 9.38 -5.75 -14.36
C MET A 196 9.96 -5.83 -12.95
N ASP A 197 10.27 -7.03 -12.49
CA ASP A 197 10.96 -7.30 -11.25
C ASP A 197 12.48 -7.15 -11.43
N ILE A 198 13.30 -7.40 -10.41
CA ILE A 198 14.74 -7.10 -10.35
C ILE A 198 15.57 -7.68 -11.51
N ASP A 199 15.10 -8.72 -12.20
CA ASP A 199 15.85 -9.44 -13.24
C ASP A 199 16.07 -8.64 -14.54
N TYR A 200 15.39 -7.49 -14.73
CA TYR A 200 15.68 -6.64 -15.89
C TYR A 200 16.98 -5.85 -15.74
N MET A 201 17.44 -5.67 -14.49
CA MET A 201 18.63 -4.90 -14.15
C MET A 201 19.91 -5.66 -14.49
N GLN A 202 20.98 -4.95 -14.81
CA GLN A 202 22.33 -5.53 -14.93
C GLN A 202 22.88 -5.88 -13.55
N SER A 203 22.85 -7.15 -13.16
CA SER A 203 23.30 -7.64 -11.85
C SER A 203 22.62 -6.92 -10.66
N TYR A 204 21.32 -6.70 -10.77
CA TYR A 204 20.48 -6.04 -9.77
C TYR A 204 20.92 -4.60 -9.42
N LYS A 205 21.57 -3.90 -10.35
CA LYS A 205 21.95 -2.49 -10.20
C LYS A 205 20.81 -1.58 -10.65
N ASP A 206 20.30 -0.74 -9.77
CA ASP A 206 19.28 0.23 -10.10
C ASP A 206 19.67 1.13 -11.28
N PHE A 207 18.68 1.53 -12.07
CA PHE A 207 18.88 2.40 -13.23
C PHE A 207 19.83 1.84 -14.28
N THR A 208 19.88 0.50 -14.40
CA THR A 208 20.58 -0.22 -15.47
C THR A 208 19.63 -1.16 -16.20
N LEU A 209 20.07 -1.66 -17.34
CA LEU A 209 19.39 -2.70 -18.11
C LEU A 209 20.38 -3.84 -18.37
N SER A 210 19.91 -5.09 -18.30
CA SER A 210 20.71 -6.24 -18.73
C SER A 210 21.03 -6.11 -20.22
N GLU A 211 22.32 -5.96 -20.54
CA GLU A 211 22.81 -5.82 -21.93
C GLU A 211 22.50 -7.06 -22.77
N GLU A 212 22.43 -8.23 -22.14
CA GLU A 212 22.13 -9.49 -22.82
C GLU A 212 20.64 -9.62 -23.15
N ASN A 213 19.76 -9.27 -22.20
CA ASN A 213 18.35 -9.62 -22.25
C ASN A 213 17.45 -8.47 -22.75
N PHE A 214 17.90 -7.21 -22.62
CA PHE A 214 17.09 -6.01 -22.90
C PHE A 214 17.75 -5.05 -23.89
N GLN A 215 18.42 -5.58 -24.91
CA GLN A 215 18.89 -4.79 -26.04
C GLN A 215 17.71 -4.09 -26.74
N ASP A 216 17.93 -2.89 -27.30
CA ASP A 216 16.89 -2.10 -27.98
C ASP A 216 15.65 -1.88 -27.11
N PHE A 217 15.87 -1.56 -25.82
CA PHE A 217 14.81 -1.43 -24.82
C PHE A 217 13.74 -0.40 -25.19
N PRO A 218 14.07 0.80 -25.73
CA PRO A 218 13.05 1.79 -26.15
C PRO A 218 12.09 1.22 -27.22
N GLU A 219 12.60 0.46 -28.16
CA GLU A 219 11.82 -0.20 -29.22
C GLU A 219 10.89 -1.25 -28.62
N PHE A 220 11.39 -2.03 -27.66
CA PHE A 220 10.60 -3.01 -26.94
C PHE A 220 9.48 -2.36 -26.08
N VAL A 221 9.79 -1.26 -25.38
CA VAL A 221 8.77 -0.49 -24.65
C VAL A 221 7.69 0.01 -25.60
N LYS A 222 8.10 0.53 -26.76
CA LYS A 222 7.15 0.99 -27.78
C LYS A 222 6.29 -0.14 -28.34
N GLU A 223 6.88 -1.32 -28.62
CA GLU A 223 6.15 -2.50 -29.10
C GLU A 223 4.98 -2.88 -28.20
N LEU A 224 5.18 -2.85 -26.86
CA LEU A 224 4.12 -3.16 -25.92
C LEU A 224 3.13 -1.99 -25.75
N LYS A 225 3.61 -0.76 -25.78
CA LYS A 225 2.73 0.42 -25.77
C LYS A 225 1.80 0.50 -27.00
N ASP A 226 2.27 0.06 -28.16
CA ASP A 226 1.44 -0.02 -29.37
C ASP A 226 0.29 -1.07 -29.22
N GLN A 227 0.35 -1.92 -28.19
CA GLN A 227 -0.70 -2.84 -27.75
C GLN A 227 -1.45 -2.35 -26.50
N ASP A 228 -1.28 -1.07 -26.11
CA ASP A 228 -1.81 -0.50 -24.87
C ASP A 228 -1.34 -1.21 -23.59
N ILE A 229 -0.15 -1.83 -23.61
CA ILE A 229 0.48 -2.46 -22.43
C ILE A 229 1.70 -1.65 -22.00
N ARG A 230 1.76 -1.27 -20.73
CA ARG A 230 2.88 -0.51 -20.15
C ARG A 230 3.75 -1.39 -19.29
N LEU A 231 5.07 -1.22 -19.44
CA LEU A 231 6.05 -1.84 -18.56
C LEU A 231 6.28 -0.96 -17.32
N ILE A 232 6.26 -1.58 -16.14
CA ILE A 232 6.40 -0.91 -14.85
C ILE A 232 7.56 -1.52 -14.08
N PRO A 233 8.79 -0.97 -14.19
CA PRO A 233 9.97 -1.51 -13.53
C PRO A 233 10.01 -1.20 -12.03
N ILE A 234 10.62 -2.14 -11.28
CA ILE A 234 11.00 -2.00 -9.88
C ILE A 234 12.23 -1.10 -9.75
N ILE A 235 12.32 -0.37 -8.65
CA ILE A 235 13.54 0.30 -8.18
C ILE A 235 13.74 -0.07 -6.72
N ASP A 236 14.89 -0.61 -6.39
CA ASP A 236 15.28 -0.98 -5.03
C ASP A 236 15.97 0.16 -4.27
N ALA A 237 16.20 -0.03 -2.99
CA ALA A 237 16.84 0.98 -2.14
C ALA A 237 18.38 0.87 -2.11
N GLY A 238 18.96 -0.24 -2.52
CA GLY A 238 20.36 -0.57 -2.34
C GLY A 238 21.23 -0.35 -3.57
N VAL A 239 22.09 0.66 -3.58
CA VAL A 239 23.07 0.92 -4.65
C VAL A 239 24.27 0.00 -4.50
N LYS A 240 24.50 -0.89 -5.49
CA LYS A 240 25.61 -1.85 -5.48
C LYS A 240 26.98 -1.18 -5.34
N VAL A 241 27.83 -1.71 -4.47
CA VAL A 241 29.23 -1.30 -4.34
C VAL A 241 30.05 -1.94 -5.47
N GLU A 242 30.20 -1.21 -6.57
CA GLU A 242 30.91 -1.71 -7.75
C GLU A 242 31.63 -0.57 -8.51
N PRO A 243 32.99 -0.59 -8.61
CA PRO A 243 33.70 0.37 -9.44
C PRO A 243 33.28 0.30 -10.90
N GLY A 244 33.12 1.46 -11.54
CA GLY A 244 32.61 1.56 -12.92
C GLY A 244 31.09 1.65 -13.03
N TYR A 245 30.36 1.49 -11.93
CA TYR A 245 28.93 1.77 -11.88
C TYR A 245 28.70 3.25 -11.53
N ASP A 246 28.15 4.00 -12.45
CA ASP A 246 28.06 5.46 -12.39
C ASP A 246 27.27 5.97 -11.17
N VAL A 247 26.16 5.32 -10.81
CA VAL A 247 25.36 5.69 -9.63
C VAL A 247 26.17 5.52 -8.36
N TYR A 248 26.94 4.44 -8.23
CA TYR A 248 27.84 4.22 -7.11
C TYR A 248 28.94 5.30 -7.06
N GLU A 249 29.65 5.53 -8.18
CA GLU A 249 30.75 6.47 -8.23
C GLU A 249 30.32 7.91 -7.94
N GLU A 250 29.17 8.34 -8.46
CA GLU A 250 28.60 9.65 -8.17
C GLU A 250 28.18 9.78 -6.70
N GLY A 251 27.55 8.75 -6.13
CA GLY A 251 27.14 8.70 -4.75
C GLY A 251 28.31 8.84 -3.78
N VAL A 252 29.38 8.07 -4.00
CA VAL A 252 30.63 8.15 -3.22
C VAL A 252 31.28 9.53 -3.37
N LYS A 253 31.46 10.02 -4.60
CA LYS A 253 32.10 11.30 -4.88
C LYS A 253 31.41 12.48 -4.19
N ASN A 254 30.08 12.47 -4.16
CA ASN A 254 29.27 13.55 -3.62
C ASN A 254 28.84 13.31 -2.16
N ARG A 255 29.23 12.15 -1.57
CA ARG A 255 28.83 11.75 -0.20
C ARG A 255 27.30 11.67 -0.02
N TYR A 256 26.64 11.03 -0.97
CA TYR A 256 25.19 10.89 -1.01
C TYR A 256 24.67 9.58 -0.38
N PHE A 257 25.57 8.79 0.21
CA PHE A 257 25.20 7.57 0.93
C PHE A 257 25.14 7.78 2.44
N CYS A 258 24.34 6.97 3.12
CA CYS A 258 24.29 6.87 4.56
C CYS A 258 25.66 6.47 5.11
N GLN A 259 26.07 7.07 6.21
CA GLN A 259 27.43 6.95 6.74
C GLN A 259 27.43 6.30 8.12
N ARG A 260 28.52 5.61 8.45
CA ARG A 260 28.83 5.25 9.84
C ARG A 260 29.16 6.47 10.69
N GLU A 261 29.29 6.25 11.98
CA GLU A 261 29.64 7.31 12.93
C GLU A 261 30.99 7.98 12.59
N ASP A 262 31.98 7.21 12.12
CA ASP A 262 33.31 7.68 11.72
C ASP A 262 33.34 8.43 10.38
N GLY A 263 32.19 8.47 9.66
CA GLY A 263 32.04 9.14 8.37
C GLY A 263 32.40 8.28 7.17
N SER A 264 32.72 6.99 7.34
CA SER A 264 32.79 6.02 6.26
C SER A 264 31.40 5.63 5.79
N ASP A 265 31.25 5.24 4.51
CA ASP A 265 29.98 4.80 3.97
C ASP A 265 29.54 3.47 4.61
N PHE A 266 28.27 3.38 5.00
CA PHE A 266 27.71 2.15 5.55
C PHE A 266 27.54 1.10 4.45
N VAL A 267 27.89 -0.15 4.75
CA VAL A 267 27.74 -1.29 3.84
C VAL A 267 26.75 -2.27 4.45
N ALA A 268 25.68 -2.51 3.73
CA ALA A 268 24.76 -3.62 3.95
C ALA A 268 24.74 -4.53 2.72
N ALA A 269 23.96 -5.59 2.75
CA ALA A 269 23.72 -6.41 1.58
C ALA A 269 22.23 -6.59 1.33
N VAL A 270 21.84 -6.48 0.07
CA VAL A 270 20.53 -6.86 -0.49
C VAL A 270 20.77 -7.62 -1.81
N TRP A 271 19.86 -7.62 -2.75
CA TRP A 271 19.94 -8.42 -3.99
C TRP A 271 21.28 -8.33 -4.75
N PRO A 272 21.88 -7.13 -4.97
CA PRO A 272 23.14 -7.05 -5.70
C PRO A 272 24.38 -7.46 -4.89
N GLY A 273 24.22 -7.87 -3.62
CA GLY A 273 25.32 -8.10 -2.67
C GLY A 273 25.61 -6.84 -1.86
N ASP A 274 26.90 -6.51 -1.65
CA ASP A 274 27.29 -5.30 -0.90
C ASP A 274 26.73 -4.03 -1.54
N THR A 275 26.03 -3.23 -0.74
CA THR A 275 25.37 -2.00 -1.15
C THR A 275 25.60 -0.85 -0.19
N HIS A 276 25.43 0.37 -0.71
CA HIS A 276 25.21 1.56 0.09
C HIS A 276 23.75 2.01 -0.04
N PHE A 277 23.17 2.51 1.05
CA PHE A 277 21.86 3.16 1.00
C PHE A 277 22.00 4.65 0.67
N PRO A 278 21.22 5.17 -0.32
CA PRO A 278 21.14 6.60 -0.56
C PRO A 278 20.63 7.33 0.69
N ASP A 279 21.25 8.45 1.03
CA ASP A 279 20.77 9.29 2.14
C ASP A 279 19.57 10.13 1.69
N VAL A 280 18.43 9.47 1.50
CA VAL A 280 17.20 10.10 0.98
C VAL A 280 16.57 11.15 1.91
N LEU A 281 17.02 11.23 3.18
CA LEU A 281 16.65 12.29 4.09
C LEU A 281 17.47 13.57 3.82
N ASN A 282 18.64 13.46 3.21
CA ASN A 282 19.42 14.57 2.70
C ASN A 282 18.81 15.11 1.40
N LYS A 283 18.50 16.39 1.32
CA LYS A 283 17.82 17.00 0.17
C LYS A 283 18.59 16.86 -1.16
N ASP A 284 19.92 16.98 -1.11
CA ASP A 284 20.77 16.88 -2.30
C ASP A 284 20.88 15.43 -2.78
N ALA A 285 21.07 14.49 -1.86
CA ALA A 285 21.11 13.07 -2.16
C ALA A 285 19.73 12.57 -2.65
N ARG A 286 18.63 13.01 -2.03
CA ARG A 286 17.27 12.72 -2.49
C ARG A 286 17.03 13.22 -3.90
N LYS A 287 17.42 14.47 -4.20
CA LYS A 287 17.32 15.02 -5.56
C LYS A 287 18.12 14.21 -6.56
N TRP A 288 19.37 13.88 -6.23
CA TRP A 288 20.26 13.07 -7.07
C TRP A 288 19.66 11.70 -7.37
N PHE A 289 19.20 10.96 -6.35
CA PHE A 289 18.60 9.64 -6.53
C PHE A 289 17.32 9.71 -7.37
N GLY A 290 16.44 10.69 -7.11
CA GLY A 290 15.25 10.93 -7.90
C GLY A 290 15.55 11.24 -9.37
N ASP A 291 16.57 12.05 -9.65
CA ASP A 291 16.94 12.40 -11.03
C ASP A 291 17.39 11.18 -11.85
N LYS A 292 17.78 10.04 -11.22
CA LYS A 292 18.13 8.79 -11.91
C LYS A 292 16.94 8.10 -12.59
N TYR A 293 15.72 8.29 -12.12
CA TYR A 293 14.51 7.77 -12.78
C TYR A 293 14.38 8.23 -14.23
N ARG A 294 14.97 9.38 -14.58
CA ARG A 294 15.03 9.91 -15.95
C ARG A 294 15.58 8.88 -16.94
N PHE A 295 16.54 8.04 -16.53
CA PHE A 295 17.14 7.00 -17.37
C PHE A 295 16.10 6.08 -18.02
N LEU A 296 15.09 5.65 -17.26
CA LEU A 296 14.02 4.78 -17.76
C LEU A 296 12.86 5.58 -18.38
N ILE A 297 12.55 6.77 -17.84
CA ILE A 297 11.50 7.66 -18.41
C ILE A 297 11.83 8.04 -19.84
N GLU A 298 13.07 8.41 -20.15
CA GLU A 298 13.53 8.75 -21.51
C GLU A 298 13.47 7.55 -22.48
N LYS A 299 13.38 6.33 -21.95
CA LYS A 299 13.15 5.09 -22.71
C LYS A 299 11.68 4.72 -22.87
N GLY A 300 10.79 5.60 -22.40
CA GLY A 300 9.36 5.43 -22.58
C GLY A 300 8.61 4.84 -21.38
N ILE A 301 9.22 4.67 -20.22
CA ILE A 301 8.54 4.18 -19.02
C ILE A 301 7.61 5.25 -18.44
N ASP A 302 6.40 4.86 -18.05
CA ASP A 302 5.34 5.72 -17.53
C ASP A 302 5.01 5.46 -16.04
N GLY A 303 5.75 4.59 -15.38
CA GLY A 303 5.53 4.29 -13.97
C GLY A 303 6.56 3.34 -13.38
N PHE A 304 6.57 3.27 -12.05
CA PHE A 304 7.56 2.53 -11.26
C PHE A 304 6.92 1.97 -10.00
N TRP A 305 7.60 1.02 -9.38
CA TRP A 305 7.34 0.57 -8.03
C TRP A 305 8.64 0.49 -7.24
N ASN A 306 8.61 1.06 -6.02
CA ASN A 306 9.76 1.10 -5.13
C ASN A 306 9.68 -0.04 -4.12
N ASP A 307 10.74 -0.83 -4.02
CA ASP A 307 10.83 -1.98 -3.15
C ASP A 307 12.05 -1.92 -2.23
N MET A 308 12.13 -2.83 -1.26
CA MET A 308 13.24 -3.00 -0.32
C MET A 308 13.55 -1.76 0.51
N ASN A 309 12.62 -0.85 0.68
CA ASN A 309 12.84 0.52 1.17
C ASN A 309 12.34 0.80 2.59
N GLU A 310 12.33 -0.21 3.46
CA GLU A 310 12.18 -0.05 4.92
C GLU A 310 13.37 0.68 5.59
N PRO A 311 14.67 0.53 5.18
CA PRO A 311 15.25 -0.32 4.14
C PRO A 311 15.52 -1.75 4.63
N ALA A 312 15.30 -2.72 3.74
CA ALA A 312 15.64 -4.12 4.01
C ALA A 312 17.16 -4.34 4.07
N ILE A 313 17.61 -5.20 4.96
CA ILE A 313 19.01 -5.59 5.12
C ILE A 313 19.08 -7.12 5.24
N PHE A 314 19.68 -7.80 4.25
CA PHE A 314 19.91 -9.24 4.36
C PHE A 314 20.99 -9.56 5.38
N TYR A 315 22.05 -8.75 5.39
CA TYR A 315 23.11 -8.75 6.40
C TYR A 315 23.96 -7.47 6.29
N SER A 316 24.59 -7.10 7.40
CA SER A 316 25.66 -6.10 7.40
C SER A 316 27.04 -6.76 7.51
N THR A 317 28.08 -6.02 7.19
CA THR A 317 29.48 -6.48 7.39
C THR A 317 29.72 -6.86 8.85
N GLU A 318 29.23 -6.04 9.77
CA GLU A 318 29.36 -6.22 11.22
C GLU A 318 28.56 -7.42 11.70
N GLY A 319 27.28 -7.55 11.29
CA GLY A 319 26.41 -8.67 11.65
C GLY A 319 26.99 -10.02 11.19
N MET A 320 27.51 -10.09 9.95
CA MET A 320 28.19 -11.28 9.46
C MET A 320 29.47 -11.62 10.21
N LYS A 321 30.20 -10.62 10.68
CA LYS A 321 31.38 -10.85 11.53
C LYS A 321 30.98 -11.46 12.87
N GLU A 322 29.97 -10.91 13.54
CA GLU A 322 29.42 -11.42 14.81
C GLU A 322 28.95 -12.86 14.69
N VAL A 323 28.23 -13.21 13.60
CA VAL A 323 27.79 -14.61 13.35
C VAL A 323 28.97 -15.56 13.14
N LYS A 324 30.00 -15.14 12.39
CA LYS A 324 31.20 -15.94 12.16
C LYS A 324 32.00 -16.17 13.44
N GLU A 325 32.10 -15.16 14.29
CA GLU A 325 32.76 -15.25 15.60
C GLU A 325 32.01 -16.24 16.50
N LEU A 326 30.68 -16.10 16.62
CA LEU A 326 29.85 -17.03 17.39
C LEU A 326 29.91 -18.46 16.86
N ALA A 327 29.90 -18.65 15.54
CA ALA A 327 30.04 -19.97 14.92
C ALA A 327 31.43 -20.59 15.23
N GLY A 328 32.50 -19.77 15.23
CA GLY A 328 33.84 -20.21 15.62
C GLY A 328 33.94 -20.60 17.10
N GLU A 329 33.26 -19.89 17.99
CA GLU A 329 33.14 -20.23 19.42
C GLU A 329 32.35 -21.53 19.60
N PHE A 330 31.19 -21.65 18.95
CA PHE A 330 30.33 -22.85 19.00
C PHE A 330 31.06 -24.10 18.52
N ALA A 331 31.86 -24.00 17.44
CA ALA A 331 32.64 -25.12 16.92
C ALA A 331 33.74 -25.61 17.88
N LYS A 332 34.19 -24.77 18.80
CA LYS A 332 35.21 -25.07 19.83
C LYS A 332 34.59 -25.49 21.16
N ASP A 333 33.30 -25.33 21.34
CA ASP A 333 32.60 -25.62 22.59
C ASP A 333 32.39 -27.14 22.79
N THR A 334 33.35 -27.79 23.42
CA THR A 334 33.28 -29.18 23.75
C THR A 334 32.49 -29.49 25.04
N GLU A 335 32.12 -28.47 25.79
CA GLU A 335 31.40 -28.54 27.07
C GLU A 335 29.91 -28.24 26.97
N GLY A 336 29.42 -27.85 25.75
CA GLY A 336 28.01 -27.52 25.53
C GLY A 336 27.55 -26.23 26.23
N LYS A 337 28.48 -25.30 26.44
CA LYS A 337 28.18 -24.00 27.09
C LYS A 337 27.39 -23.06 26.17
N ILE A 338 27.56 -23.20 24.83
CA ILE A 338 26.82 -22.42 23.83
C ILE A 338 25.65 -23.26 23.35
N HIS A 339 24.45 -22.88 23.75
CA HIS A 339 23.24 -23.59 23.37
C HIS A 339 22.95 -23.40 21.88
N ILE A 340 22.50 -24.47 21.19
CA ILE A 340 22.16 -24.42 19.75
C ILE A 340 21.15 -23.32 19.41
N TRP A 341 20.23 -23.02 20.31
CA TRP A 341 19.27 -21.93 20.14
C TRP A 341 19.92 -20.54 20.00
N LYS A 342 21.09 -20.31 20.63
CA LYS A 342 21.84 -19.07 20.47
C LYS A 342 22.35 -18.93 19.04
N MET A 343 22.85 -20.01 18.44
CA MET A 343 23.24 -20.06 17.03
C MET A 343 22.07 -19.82 16.08
N GLN A 344 20.96 -20.52 16.32
CA GLN A 344 19.76 -20.34 15.49
C GLN A 344 19.22 -18.93 15.58
N SER A 345 19.20 -18.35 16.78
CA SER A 345 18.78 -16.95 16.98
C SER A 345 19.68 -15.98 16.26
N ALA A 346 21.01 -16.15 16.36
CA ALA A 346 21.96 -15.30 15.67
C ALA A 346 21.79 -15.38 14.12
N LEU A 347 21.57 -16.57 13.57
CA LEU A 347 21.32 -16.74 12.14
C LEU A 347 19.99 -16.14 11.68
N ARG A 348 18.92 -16.29 12.49
CA ARG A 348 17.63 -15.66 12.19
C ARG A 348 17.67 -14.14 12.23
N ASN A 349 18.46 -13.58 13.16
CA ASN A 349 18.57 -12.14 13.36
C ASN A 349 19.68 -11.50 12.51
N VAL A 350 20.21 -12.18 11.51
CA VAL A 350 21.15 -11.58 10.54
C VAL A 350 20.41 -10.60 9.64
N ALA A 351 19.22 -10.98 9.17
CA ALA A 351 18.41 -10.12 8.35
C ALA A 351 17.60 -9.14 9.21
N ASN A 352 17.52 -7.90 8.74
CA ASN A 352 16.74 -6.81 9.35
C ASN A 352 17.02 -6.63 10.87
N ASN A 353 18.29 -6.81 11.26
CA ASN A 353 18.70 -6.73 12.65
C ASN A 353 18.57 -5.28 13.18
N PRO A 354 17.81 -5.04 14.28
CA PRO A 354 17.68 -3.70 14.85
C PRO A 354 19.00 -3.01 15.16
N GLU A 355 20.07 -3.76 15.51
CA GLU A 355 21.38 -3.19 15.74
C GLU A 355 22.03 -2.63 14.47
N ASP A 356 21.73 -3.19 13.30
CA ASP A 356 22.25 -2.66 12.04
C ASP A 356 21.69 -1.27 11.74
N TYR A 357 20.42 -1.04 12.05
CA TYR A 357 19.77 0.28 11.92
C TYR A 357 20.33 1.34 12.87
N ARG A 358 21.08 0.97 13.90
CA ARG A 358 21.81 1.86 14.82
C ARG A 358 23.23 2.19 14.35
N ARG A 359 23.72 1.52 13.29
CA ARG A 359 25.11 1.64 12.81
C ARG A 359 25.30 2.70 11.75
N PHE A 360 24.23 3.28 11.21
CA PHE A 360 24.33 4.30 10.18
C PHE A 360 23.48 5.54 10.45
N TYR A 361 23.87 6.61 9.78
CA TYR A 361 23.39 7.96 10.01
C TYR A 361 23.03 8.65 8.71
N HIS A 362 22.05 9.52 8.78
CA HIS A 362 21.66 10.49 7.77
C HIS A 362 22.29 11.85 8.05
N ASN A 363 22.62 12.60 7.00
CA ASN A 363 23.08 13.97 7.10
C ASN A 363 21.93 14.92 6.73
N VAL A 364 21.18 15.39 7.71
CA VAL A 364 20.04 16.27 7.50
C VAL A 364 20.42 17.70 7.89
N ASP A 365 20.54 18.58 6.89
CA ASP A 365 20.94 19.99 7.07
C ASP A 365 22.22 20.15 7.94
N GLY A 366 23.20 19.27 7.72
CA GLY A 366 24.50 19.27 8.44
C GLY A 366 24.46 18.57 9.81
N ARG A 367 23.35 18.07 10.27
CA ARG A 367 23.22 17.27 11.50
C ARG A 367 23.24 15.77 11.17
N LYS A 368 24.02 15.00 11.92
CA LYS A 368 24.00 13.54 11.86
C LYS A 368 22.82 13.01 12.69
N ILE A 369 21.90 12.35 12.03
CA ILE A 369 20.74 11.69 12.65
C ILE A 369 20.90 10.18 12.49
N ARG A 370 20.93 9.43 13.59
CA ARG A 370 21.02 7.96 13.55
C ARG A 370 19.75 7.38 12.96
N HIS A 371 19.89 6.39 12.07
CA HIS A 371 18.80 5.89 11.27
C HIS A 371 17.62 5.35 12.10
N ASP A 372 17.87 4.60 13.18
CA ASP A 372 16.81 4.06 14.04
C ASP A 372 15.87 5.13 14.64
N LYS A 373 16.30 6.41 14.68
CA LYS A 373 15.48 7.53 15.15
C LYS A 373 14.54 8.10 14.07
N VAL A 374 14.78 7.75 12.82
CA VAL A 374 14.05 8.24 11.64
C VAL A 374 13.72 7.12 10.63
N HIS A 375 13.79 5.87 11.10
CA HIS A 375 13.67 4.66 10.30
C HIS A 375 12.46 4.67 9.37
N ASN A 376 11.29 5.00 9.88
CA ASN A 376 10.03 4.97 9.14
C ASN A 376 9.94 6.01 8.00
N LEU A 377 10.91 6.93 7.90
CA LEU A 377 10.94 7.97 6.87
C LEU A 377 11.74 7.56 5.63
N PHE A 378 12.44 6.42 5.63
CA PHE A 378 13.29 6.05 4.51
C PHE A 378 12.48 5.82 3.23
N GLY A 379 11.51 4.89 3.24
CA GLY A 379 10.65 4.60 2.09
C GLY A 379 9.81 5.80 1.65
N TYR A 380 9.33 6.59 2.62
CA TYR A 380 8.67 7.86 2.32
C TYR A 380 9.56 8.78 1.48
N ASN A 381 10.80 9.04 1.92
CA ASN A 381 11.69 9.97 1.22
C ASN A 381 12.26 9.38 -0.09
N MET A 382 12.39 8.06 -0.22
CA MET A 382 12.72 7.42 -1.49
C MET A 382 11.59 7.62 -2.54
N THR A 383 10.35 7.43 -2.13
CA THR A 383 9.19 7.66 -3.02
C THR A 383 9.00 9.15 -3.32
N ARG A 384 9.26 10.02 -2.35
CA ARG A 384 9.32 11.47 -2.55
C ARG A 384 10.40 11.88 -3.54
N ALA A 385 11.57 11.23 -3.52
CA ALA A 385 12.64 11.46 -4.50
C ALA A 385 12.14 11.27 -5.93
N ALA A 386 11.42 10.17 -6.18
CA ALA A 386 10.80 9.90 -7.47
C ALA A 386 9.73 10.94 -7.83
N GLY A 387 8.79 11.22 -6.92
CA GLY A 387 7.71 12.18 -7.15
C GLY A 387 8.23 13.60 -7.44
N GLU A 388 9.20 14.09 -6.67
CA GLU A 388 9.85 15.39 -6.91
C GLU A 388 10.62 15.40 -8.26
N ALA A 389 11.18 14.27 -8.69
CA ALA A 389 11.83 14.15 -9.99
C ALA A 389 10.83 14.16 -11.14
N PHE A 390 9.69 13.48 -10.99
CA PHE A 390 8.61 13.50 -12.01
C PHE A 390 8.12 14.92 -12.29
N GLU A 391 7.96 15.74 -11.23
CA GLU A 391 7.61 17.16 -11.37
C GLU A 391 8.68 17.96 -12.16
N ARG A 392 9.95 17.60 -12.01
CA ARG A 392 11.04 18.27 -12.77
C ARG A 392 11.20 17.76 -14.18
N ILE A 393 10.82 16.50 -14.46
CA ILE A 393 10.99 15.83 -15.76
C ILE A 393 9.82 16.20 -16.68
N ASP A 394 8.59 16.05 -16.20
CA ASP A 394 7.37 16.34 -16.93
C ASP A 394 6.25 16.76 -15.94
N PRO A 395 6.15 18.06 -15.63
CA PRO A 395 5.23 18.58 -14.61
C PRO A 395 3.75 18.39 -14.96
N GLU A 396 3.42 18.23 -16.23
CA GLU A 396 2.04 18.08 -16.69
C GLU A 396 1.56 16.63 -16.65
N LYS A 397 2.49 15.66 -16.66
CA LYS A 397 2.18 14.24 -16.78
C LYS A 397 2.03 13.57 -15.42
N ARG A 398 1.09 12.64 -15.34
CA ARG A 398 0.97 11.67 -14.23
C ARG A 398 1.84 10.44 -14.51
N PHE A 399 2.64 10.04 -13.55
CA PHE A 399 3.40 8.78 -13.58
C PHE A 399 2.79 7.81 -12.57
N LEU A 400 2.73 6.52 -12.88
CA LEU A 400 2.40 5.52 -11.88
C LEU A 400 3.57 5.41 -10.89
N MET A 401 3.25 5.47 -9.59
CA MET A 401 4.19 5.24 -8.50
C MET A 401 3.49 4.60 -7.32
N PHE A 402 4.07 3.53 -6.79
CA PHE A 402 3.70 2.97 -5.50
C PHE A 402 4.92 2.33 -4.83
N SER A 403 4.85 2.14 -3.53
CA SER A 403 5.97 1.75 -2.68
C SER A 403 5.57 0.66 -1.71
N ARG A 404 6.52 -0.17 -1.28
CA ARG A 404 6.32 -1.13 -0.23
C ARG A 404 6.29 -0.43 1.13
N SER A 405 7.36 0.24 1.49
CA SER A 405 7.44 0.95 2.77
C SER A 405 6.86 2.35 2.70
N SER A 406 6.18 2.78 3.76
CA SER A 406 5.46 4.05 3.79
C SER A 406 5.32 4.65 5.20
N TYR A 407 5.21 5.98 5.22
CA TYR A 407 4.86 6.79 6.39
C TYR A 407 3.87 7.88 5.96
N ILE A 408 3.13 8.48 6.92
CA ILE A 408 2.22 9.61 6.63
C ILE A 408 3.01 10.74 5.96
N GLY A 409 2.54 11.20 4.82
CA GLY A 409 3.23 12.15 3.94
C GLY A 409 3.63 11.55 2.60
N MET A 410 3.99 10.26 2.55
CA MET A 410 4.31 9.57 1.30
C MET A 410 3.09 9.49 0.36
N HIS A 411 1.89 9.39 0.91
CA HIS A 411 0.63 9.34 0.16
C HIS A 411 0.43 10.49 -0.84
N ARG A 412 1.23 11.55 -0.76
CA ARG A 412 1.23 12.67 -1.73
C ARG A 412 2.02 12.36 -3.00
N TYR A 413 2.93 11.37 -2.95
CA TYR A 413 3.90 11.06 -4.00
C TYR A 413 3.66 9.71 -4.67
N GLY A 414 2.93 8.80 -4.01
CA GLY A 414 2.65 7.48 -4.53
C GLY A 414 1.61 6.73 -3.71
N GLY A 415 1.16 5.60 -4.26
CA GLY A 415 0.37 4.60 -3.56
C GLY A 415 1.24 3.59 -2.82
N ILE A 416 0.60 2.51 -2.38
CA ILE A 416 1.28 1.36 -1.76
C ILE A 416 0.69 0.04 -2.27
N TRP A 417 1.48 -1.04 -2.20
CA TRP A 417 0.92 -2.38 -2.09
C TRP A 417 1.25 -2.94 -0.71
N THR A 418 0.48 -3.91 -0.25
CA THR A 418 0.59 -4.42 1.11
C THR A 418 1.75 -5.41 1.32
N GLY A 419 2.70 -5.46 0.36
CA GLY A 419 3.92 -6.28 0.44
C GLY A 419 3.68 -7.78 0.24
N ASP A 420 4.66 -8.56 0.71
CA ASP A 420 4.80 -10.00 0.45
C ASP A 420 3.82 -10.83 1.27
N ASN A 421 2.62 -10.98 0.77
CA ASN A 421 1.60 -11.86 1.34
C ASN A 421 1.78 -13.33 0.90
N LYS A 422 0.85 -14.19 1.24
CA LYS A 422 0.83 -15.61 0.86
C LYS A 422 -0.43 -15.96 0.08
N SER A 423 -0.35 -17.04 -0.71
CA SER A 423 -1.51 -17.67 -1.36
C SER A 423 -2.39 -18.39 -0.31
N TRP A 424 -2.98 -17.60 0.60
CA TRP A 424 -3.83 -18.06 1.70
C TRP A 424 -5.21 -17.40 1.65
N TRP A 425 -6.25 -18.19 1.94
CA TRP A 425 -7.63 -17.69 1.97
C TRP A 425 -7.84 -16.55 2.97
N ALA A 426 -7.19 -16.63 4.13
CA ALA A 426 -7.25 -15.58 5.16
C ALA A 426 -6.74 -14.22 4.67
N HIS A 427 -5.85 -14.20 3.67
CA HIS A 427 -5.27 -12.97 3.14
C HIS A 427 -6.24 -12.16 2.27
N ILE A 428 -7.30 -12.78 1.73
CA ILE A 428 -8.39 -12.05 1.06
C ILE A 428 -9.07 -11.12 2.07
N LEU A 429 -9.50 -11.67 3.20
CA LEU A 429 -10.18 -10.90 4.24
C LEU A 429 -9.25 -9.89 4.91
N LEU A 430 -7.99 -10.27 5.16
CA LEU A 430 -6.99 -9.36 5.74
C LEU A 430 -6.83 -8.10 4.87
N ASN A 431 -6.67 -8.26 3.55
CA ASN A 431 -6.51 -7.13 2.65
C ASN A 431 -7.78 -6.28 2.55
N LEU A 432 -8.97 -6.89 2.55
CA LEU A 432 -10.23 -6.13 2.65
C LEU A 432 -10.24 -5.21 3.89
N LYS A 433 -9.84 -5.74 5.05
CA LYS A 433 -9.83 -5.00 6.33
C LYS A 433 -8.77 -3.91 6.39
N MET A 434 -7.66 -4.04 5.66
CA MET A 434 -6.62 -3.01 5.60
C MET A 434 -7.04 -1.78 4.78
N MET A 435 -7.82 -1.95 3.72
CA MET A 435 -8.15 -0.86 2.79
C MET A 435 -8.73 0.39 3.46
N PRO A 436 -9.74 0.33 4.33
CA PRO A 436 -10.26 1.53 4.96
C PRO A 436 -9.24 2.17 5.92
N SER A 437 -8.43 1.38 6.63
CA SER A 437 -7.38 1.90 7.52
C SER A 437 -6.31 2.69 6.75
N LEU A 438 -5.92 2.21 5.56
CA LEU A 438 -5.02 2.92 4.65
C LEU A 438 -5.64 4.22 4.13
N ASN A 439 -6.92 4.17 3.77
CA ASN A 439 -7.64 5.36 3.29
C ASN A 439 -7.74 6.44 4.37
N MET A 440 -7.93 6.09 5.65
CA MET A 440 -7.89 7.02 6.78
C MET A 440 -6.55 7.77 6.86
N CYS A 441 -5.46 7.12 6.44
CA CYS A 441 -4.11 7.64 6.45
C CYS A 441 -3.68 8.32 5.12
N GLY A 442 -4.60 8.52 4.19
CA GLY A 442 -4.33 9.21 2.92
C GLY A 442 -3.94 8.29 1.76
N PHE A 443 -3.69 7.00 2.00
CA PHE A 443 -3.33 6.04 0.96
C PHE A 443 -4.59 5.51 0.27
N LEU A 444 -5.00 6.17 -0.81
CA LEU A 444 -6.15 5.73 -1.61
C LEU A 444 -5.75 4.71 -2.67
N TYR A 445 -4.61 4.92 -3.37
CA TYR A 445 -4.11 3.97 -4.37
C TYR A 445 -3.37 2.85 -3.65
N ALA A 446 -4.13 1.80 -3.34
CA ALA A 446 -3.65 0.65 -2.60
C ALA A 446 -4.23 -0.66 -3.14
N GLY A 447 -3.51 -1.76 -2.92
CA GLY A 447 -3.93 -3.12 -3.24
C GLY A 447 -2.96 -4.15 -2.70
N ALA A 448 -3.30 -5.43 -2.86
CA ALA A 448 -2.48 -6.57 -2.47
C ALA A 448 -1.86 -7.24 -3.69
N ASP A 449 -0.90 -8.12 -3.45
CA ASP A 449 -0.49 -9.13 -4.42
C ASP A 449 -1.62 -10.16 -4.54
N LEU A 450 -2.41 -10.04 -5.61
CA LEU A 450 -3.56 -10.91 -5.84
C LEU A 450 -3.09 -12.32 -6.21
N GLY A 451 -3.73 -13.32 -5.62
CA GLY A 451 -3.28 -14.71 -5.72
C GLY A 451 -2.27 -15.10 -4.63
N GLY A 452 -1.56 -14.12 -4.10
CA GLY A 452 -0.51 -14.26 -3.09
C GLY A 452 0.89 -14.34 -3.69
N PHE A 453 1.84 -13.58 -3.12
CA PHE A 453 3.24 -13.55 -3.56
C PHE A 453 3.96 -14.86 -3.25
N GLY A 454 3.89 -15.29 -1.99
CA GLY A 454 4.51 -16.54 -1.55
C GLY A 454 3.56 -17.74 -1.63
N ALA A 455 4.10 -18.94 -1.83
CA ALA A 455 3.40 -20.21 -1.99
C ALA A 455 2.61 -20.35 -3.31
N ASP A 456 2.14 -21.57 -3.57
CA ASP A 456 1.39 -21.89 -4.79
C ASP A 456 -0.09 -21.54 -4.63
N THR A 457 -0.59 -20.70 -5.49
CA THR A 457 -2.04 -20.42 -5.52
C THR A 457 -2.82 -21.57 -6.18
N THR A 458 -4.13 -21.60 -5.95
CA THR A 458 -5.07 -22.43 -6.70
C THR A 458 -5.95 -21.57 -7.57
N ARG A 459 -6.57 -22.18 -8.59
CA ARG A 459 -7.54 -21.49 -9.46
C ARG A 459 -8.64 -20.79 -8.64
N GLU A 460 -9.20 -21.50 -7.66
CA GLU A 460 -10.29 -21.00 -6.83
C GLU A 460 -9.85 -19.83 -5.95
N LEU A 461 -8.67 -19.91 -5.35
CA LEU A 461 -8.12 -18.85 -4.52
C LEU A 461 -7.83 -17.60 -5.36
N LEU A 462 -7.21 -17.77 -6.53
CA LEU A 462 -6.92 -16.64 -7.42
C LEU A 462 -8.20 -15.94 -7.88
N LEU A 463 -9.24 -16.69 -8.32
CA LEU A 463 -10.51 -16.10 -8.71
C LEU A 463 -11.18 -15.31 -7.58
N ARG A 464 -11.19 -15.84 -6.35
CA ARG A 464 -11.76 -15.12 -5.19
C ARG A 464 -10.91 -13.92 -4.77
N PHE A 465 -9.57 -14.02 -4.91
CA PHE A 465 -8.72 -12.88 -4.63
C PHE A 465 -8.86 -11.79 -5.70
N LEU A 466 -8.95 -12.17 -6.98
CA LEU A 466 -9.28 -11.25 -8.07
C LEU A 466 -10.65 -10.59 -7.87
N ALA A 467 -11.64 -11.30 -7.32
CA ALA A 467 -12.96 -10.74 -7.01
C ALA A 467 -12.90 -9.57 -6.00
N LEU A 468 -11.98 -9.62 -5.02
CA LEU A 468 -11.65 -8.45 -4.20
C LEU A 468 -10.91 -7.40 -5.04
N GLY A 469 -9.91 -7.81 -5.83
CA GLY A 469 -9.10 -6.95 -6.68
C GLY A 469 -9.90 -6.13 -7.68
N VAL A 470 -11.08 -6.63 -8.12
CA VAL A 470 -12.02 -5.87 -8.96
C VAL A 470 -12.32 -4.49 -8.39
N PHE A 471 -12.33 -4.34 -7.09
CA PHE A 471 -12.72 -3.11 -6.38
C PHE A 471 -11.53 -2.29 -5.86
N THR A 472 -10.33 -2.88 -5.69
CA THR A 472 -9.15 -2.15 -5.20
C THR A 472 -8.54 -1.27 -6.29
N PRO A 473 -8.07 -0.05 -6.01
CA PRO A 473 -7.46 0.81 -7.02
C PRO A 473 -6.28 0.15 -7.74
N LEU A 474 -5.32 -0.41 -7.01
CA LEU A 474 -4.26 -1.27 -7.56
C LEU A 474 -4.81 -2.69 -7.71
N MET A 475 -4.86 -3.20 -8.95
CA MET A 475 -5.25 -4.57 -9.29
C MET A 475 -4.09 -5.28 -9.99
N ARG A 476 -3.20 -5.88 -9.19
CA ARG A 476 -1.98 -6.56 -9.65
C ARG A 476 -1.95 -8.01 -9.18
N ASP A 477 -1.87 -8.96 -10.12
CA ASP A 477 -1.44 -10.32 -9.83
C ASP A 477 0.09 -10.33 -9.74
N HIS A 478 0.65 -10.85 -8.63
CA HIS A 478 2.10 -10.92 -8.45
C HIS A 478 2.51 -12.16 -7.64
N THR A 479 3.56 -12.85 -8.11
CA THR A 479 4.04 -14.08 -7.48
C THR A 479 5.56 -14.20 -7.50
N ALA A 480 6.12 -14.92 -6.51
CA ALA A 480 7.54 -15.13 -6.33
C ALA A 480 8.13 -16.18 -7.28
N ILE A 481 9.43 -16.08 -7.51
CA ILE A 481 10.22 -17.13 -8.17
C ILE A 481 10.10 -18.46 -7.39
N GLY A 482 10.03 -19.58 -8.12
CA GLY A 482 9.95 -20.92 -7.53
C GLY A 482 8.55 -21.35 -7.11
N THR A 483 7.54 -20.47 -7.22
CA THR A 483 6.11 -20.81 -7.04
C THR A 483 5.47 -21.17 -8.38
N ARG A 484 4.23 -21.71 -8.31
CA ARG A 484 3.42 -21.97 -9.51
C ARG A 484 3.25 -20.69 -10.36
N GLU A 485 3.31 -20.84 -11.68
CA GLU A 485 2.87 -19.79 -12.61
C GLU A 485 1.40 -19.49 -12.34
N GLN A 486 1.07 -18.19 -12.17
CA GLN A 486 -0.31 -17.77 -11.85
C GLN A 486 -0.89 -16.75 -12.84
N GLU A 487 -0.27 -16.60 -14.01
CA GLU A 487 -0.87 -15.89 -15.12
C GLU A 487 -2.23 -16.53 -15.44
N CYS A 488 -3.28 -15.71 -15.52
CA CYS A 488 -4.66 -16.19 -15.57
C CYS A 488 -4.95 -17.18 -16.72
N TYR A 489 -4.23 -17.06 -17.84
CA TYR A 489 -4.36 -17.96 -19.00
C TYR A 489 -3.70 -19.35 -18.80
N GLN A 490 -2.97 -19.56 -17.70
CA GLN A 490 -2.36 -20.87 -17.36
C GLN A 490 -3.36 -21.83 -16.68
N PHE A 491 -4.50 -21.32 -16.24
CA PHE A 491 -5.50 -22.13 -15.53
C PHE A 491 -6.59 -22.67 -16.46
N GLU A 492 -7.24 -23.75 -16.03
CA GLU A 492 -8.42 -24.29 -16.70
C GLU A 492 -9.59 -23.27 -16.63
N ASN A 493 -10.49 -23.32 -17.63
CA ASN A 493 -11.67 -22.46 -17.77
C ASN A 493 -11.25 -20.97 -17.74
N VAL A 494 -10.39 -20.60 -18.66
CA VAL A 494 -9.83 -19.25 -18.79
C VAL A 494 -10.91 -18.17 -18.96
N GLU A 495 -12.08 -18.53 -19.45
CA GLU A 495 -13.25 -17.67 -19.56
C GLU A 495 -13.73 -17.10 -18.22
N ASP A 496 -13.51 -17.80 -17.11
CA ASP A 496 -13.84 -17.29 -15.77
C ASP A 496 -12.94 -16.10 -15.38
N PHE A 497 -11.66 -16.19 -15.68
CA PHE A 497 -10.72 -15.09 -15.46
C PHE A 497 -11.01 -13.91 -16.39
N ARG A 498 -11.31 -14.18 -17.66
CA ARG A 498 -11.74 -13.14 -18.61
C ARG A 498 -12.97 -12.40 -18.08
N HIS A 499 -13.95 -13.12 -17.56
CA HIS A 499 -15.16 -12.54 -16.99
C HIS A 499 -14.84 -11.69 -15.75
N VAL A 500 -14.17 -12.27 -14.75
CA VAL A 500 -13.86 -11.57 -13.47
C VAL A 500 -13.05 -10.30 -13.72
N ILE A 501 -11.99 -10.37 -14.52
CA ILE A 501 -11.19 -9.19 -14.88
C ILE A 501 -12.02 -8.24 -15.76
N GLY A 502 -12.83 -8.76 -16.69
CA GLY A 502 -13.74 -7.96 -17.51
C GLY A 502 -14.73 -7.13 -16.69
N VAL A 503 -15.22 -7.65 -15.57
CA VAL A 503 -16.09 -6.88 -14.65
C VAL A 503 -15.35 -5.66 -14.08
N ARG A 504 -14.04 -5.77 -13.77
CA ARG A 504 -13.21 -4.60 -13.39
C ARG A 504 -13.31 -3.50 -14.44
N TYR A 505 -13.10 -3.85 -15.71
CA TYR A 505 -13.15 -2.87 -16.81
C TYR A 505 -14.53 -2.26 -17.00
N ARG A 506 -15.58 -3.03 -16.80
CA ARG A 506 -16.96 -2.51 -16.80
C ARG A 506 -17.18 -1.47 -15.69
N LEU A 507 -16.54 -1.64 -14.55
CA LEU A 507 -16.69 -0.78 -13.36
C LEU A 507 -15.69 0.40 -13.31
N ILE A 508 -14.63 0.43 -14.13
CA ILE A 508 -13.62 1.50 -14.12
C ILE A 508 -14.24 2.90 -14.17
N PRO A 509 -15.28 3.21 -14.96
CA PRO A 509 -15.88 4.54 -14.94
C PRO A 509 -16.36 4.97 -13.53
N TYR A 510 -16.97 4.04 -12.79
CA TYR A 510 -17.38 4.27 -11.41
C TYR A 510 -16.17 4.34 -10.47
N LEU A 511 -15.29 3.35 -10.52
CA LEU A 511 -14.14 3.22 -9.62
C LEU A 511 -13.18 4.41 -9.73
N TYR A 512 -12.86 4.81 -10.96
CA TYR A 512 -12.02 5.97 -11.22
C TYR A 512 -12.69 7.27 -10.76
N SER A 513 -13.99 7.44 -11.03
CA SER A 513 -14.75 8.59 -10.58
C SER A 513 -14.76 8.73 -9.06
N GLU A 514 -15.02 7.64 -8.33
CA GLU A 514 -15.03 7.66 -6.86
C GLU A 514 -13.62 7.88 -6.27
N TYR A 515 -12.60 7.33 -6.91
CA TYR A 515 -11.21 7.59 -6.54
C TYR A 515 -10.86 9.07 -6.67
N MET A 516 -11.18 9.68 -7.82
CA MET A 516 -10.89 11.09 -8.08
C MET A 516 -11.66 12.00 -7.12
N LYS A 517 -12.94 11.73 -6.87
CA LYS A 517 -13.73 12.47 -5.87
C LYS A 517 -13.10 12.36 -4.48
N ALA A 518 -12.67 11.17 -4.06
CA ALA A 518 -12.04 10.97 -2.76
C ALA A 518 -10.70 11.72 -2.65
N ALA A 519 -9.87 11.69 -3.70
CA ALA A 519 -8.58 12.37 -3.72
C ALA A 519 -8.71 13.90 -3.73
N LEU A 520 -9.70 14.44 -4.45
CA LEU A 520 -9.90 15.88 -4.62
C LEU A 520 -10.65 16.53 -3.45
N ASN A 521 -11.37 15.76 -2.63
CA ASN A 521 -12.21 16.28 -1.55
C ASN A 521 -11.80 15.79 -0.14
N ASP A 522 -10.55 15.36 0.03
CA ASP A 522 -10.02 14.85 1.31
C ASP A 522 -10.90 13.72 1.89
N ASP A 523 -11.46 12.87 1.01
CA ASP A 523 -12.42 11.83 1.35
C ASP A 523 -11.81 10.42 1.28
N MET A 524 -12.57 9.40 1.64
CA MET A 524 -12.20 7.99 1.59
C MET A 524 -12.83 7.31 0.37
N TYR A 525 -12.04 6.49 -0.31
CA TYR A 525 -12.54 5.61 -1.36
C TYR A 525 -13.29 4.40 -0.76
N PHE A 526 -12.72 3.74 0.24
CA PHE A 526 -13.37 2.71 1.05
C PHE A 526 -13.71 3.24 2.44
N ARG A 527 -14.91 2.95 2.92
CA ARG A 527 -15.35 3.32 4.26
C ARG A 527 -15.92 2.12 5.03
N PRO A 528 -15.63 1.97 6.34
CA PRO A 528 -16.36 1.05 7.20
C PRO A 528 -17.86 1.39 7.23
N LEU A 529 -18.73 0.39 7.38
CA LEU A 529 -20.17 0.64 7.47
C LEU A 529 -20.51 1.58 8.63
N GLY A 530 -19.83 1.44 9.76
CA GLY A 530 -20.04 2.29 10.94
C GLY A 530 -19.77 3.78 10.73
N PHE A 531 -19.05 4.18 9.68
CA PHE A 531 -18.82 5.59 9.36
C PHE A 531 -20.05 6.27 8.74
N VAL A 532 -20.94 5.49 8.13
CA VAL A 532 -22.16 5.98 7.47
C VAL A 532 -23.41 5.64 8.29
N TYR A 533 -23.35 4.56 9.06
CA TYR A 533 -24.46 4.09 9.92
C TYR A 533 -24.02 3.98 11.39
N PRO A 534 -23.60 5.10 12.04
CA PRO A 534 -23.03 5.07 13.39
C PRO A 534 -24.02 4.64 14.47
N GLU A 535 -25.31 4.82 14.25
CA GLU A 535 -26.38 4.42 15.17
C GLU A 535 -26.80 2.96 15.03
N ASP A 536 -26.31 2.27 13.99
CA ASP A 536 -26.65 0.88 13.75
C ASP A 536 -25.66 -0.05 14.46
N LYS A 537 -26.11 -0.65 15.57
CA LYS A 537 -25.28 -1.49 16.46
C LYS A 537 -24.65 -2.72 15.77
N ILE A 538 -25.17 -3.15 14.63
CA ILE A 538 -24.56 -4.22 13.84
C ILE A 538 -23.54 -3.63 12.88
N ALA A 539 -23.90 -2.60 12.12
CA ALA A 539 -23.07 -1.98 11.10
C ALA A 539 -21.70 -1.53 11.65
N VAL A 540 -21.65 -1.00 12.88
CA VAL A 540 -20.41 -0.54 13.52
C VAL A 540 -19.40 -1.66 13.80
N HIS A 541 -19.85 -2.91 13.84
CA HIS A 541 -19.02 -4.10 14.07
C HIS A 541 -18.80 -4.96 12.83
N VAL A 542 -19.31 -4.56 11.67
CA VAL A 542 -19.07 -5.28 10.41
C VAL A 542 -17.66 -4.98 9.90
N GLU A 543 -16.85 -6.01 9.74
CA GLU A 543 -15.45 -5.90 9.32
C GLU A 543 -15.13 -6.57 7.98
N ASP A 544 -16.11 -7.21 7.36
CA ASP A 544 -15.94 -7.98 6.12
C ASP A 544 -16.79 -7.45 4.96
N GLN A 545 -17.26 -6.23 5.10
CA GLN A 545 -18.02 -5.47 4.11
C GLN A 545 -17.56 -4.01 4.14
N LEU A 546 -17.45 -3.35 3.00
CA LEU A 546 -17.05 -1.96 2.89
C LEU A 546 -17.99 -1.18 1.99
N LEU A 547 -18.24 0.09 2.32
CA LEU A 547 -18.78 1.03 1.36
C LEU A 547 -17.65 1.51 0.44
N LEU A 548 -17.94 1.56 -0.87
CA LEU A 548 -17.07 2.13 -1.90
C LEU A 548 -17.80 3.31 -2.54
N GLY A 549 -17.24 4.50 -2.34
CA GLY A 549 -17.96 5.71 -2.68
C GLY A 549 -19.26 5.85 -1.90
N ASN A 550 -20.21 6.60 -2.45
CA ASN A 550 -21.51 6.83 -1.81
C ASN A 550 -22.61 5.87 -2.30
N GLU A 551 -22.34 5.10 -3.35
CA GLU A 551 -23.38 4.39 -4.09
C GLU A 551 -23.40 2.89 -3.83
N ILE A 552 -22.25 2.25 -3.55
CA ILE A 552 -22.21 0.81 -3.40
C ILE A 552 -21.59 0.33 -2.08
N MET A 553 -21.94 -0.90 -1.73
CA MET A 553 -21.28 -1.71 -0.73
C MET A 553 -20.71 -2.96 -1.40
N ILE A 554 -19.52 -3.37 -1.00
CA ILE A 554 -18.86 -4.61 -1.44
C ILE A 554 -18.80 -5.62 -0.30
N ALA A 555 -18.95 -6.90 -0.64
CA ALA A 555 -18.87 -8.02 0.28
C ALA A 555 -18.32 -9.26 -0.45
N PRO A 556 -17.01 -9.30 -0.75
CA PRO A 556 -16.41 -10.41 -1.49
C PRO A 556 -16.46 -11.71 -0.68
N VAL A 557 -16.57 -12.84 -1.37
CA VAL A 557 -16.45 -14.17 -0.75
C VAL A 557 -14.97 -14.47 -0.52
N TYR A 558 -14.60 -14.83 0.71
CA TYR A 558 -13.21 -15.02 1.14
C TYR A 558 -12.94 -16.39 1.77
N GLU A 559 -13.94 -17.28 1.84
CA GLU A 559 -13.78 -18.61 2.43
C GLU A 559 -13.65 -19.69 1.34
N GLN A 560 -12.79 -20.66 1.60
CA GLN A 560 -12.60 -21.82 0.72
C GLN A 560 -13.87 -22.64 0.61
N ASN A 561 -14.18 -23.12 -0.60
CA ASN A 561 -15.36 -23.92 -0.92
C ASN A 561 -16.72 -23.25 -0.66
N ALA A 562 -16.74 -21.96 -0.30
CA ALA A 562 -17.99 -21.24 -0.09
C ALA A 562 -18.73 -21.00 -1.42
N ARG A 563 -20.05 -21.21 -1.40
CA ARG A 563 -20.97 -20.93 -2.52
C ARG A 563 -21.72 -19.61 -2.36
N GLY A 564 -21.33 -18.83 -1.40
CA GLY A 564 -21.92 -17.56 -1.01
C GLY A 564 -21.50 -17.19 0.39
N ARG A 565 -22.15 -16.20 0.97
CA ARG A 565 -21.85 -15.74 2.33
C ARG A 565 -23.04 -15.05 2.98
N TYR A 566 -23.00 -14.91 4.30
CA TYR A 566 -23.88 -13.96 4.99
C TYR A 566 -23.38 -12.54 4.80
N VAL A 567 -24.33 -11.63 4.58
CA VAL A 567 -24.09 -10.17 4.52
C VAL A 567 -25.10 -9.45 5.41
N TYR A 568 -24.67 -8.35 6.02
CA TYR A 568 -25.56 -7.45 6.73
C TYR A 568 -25.83 -6.21 5.88
N LEU A 569 -27.10 -5.91 5.65
CA LEU A 569 -27.56 -4.72 4.95
C LEU A 569 -28.11 -3.71 5.98
N PRO A 570 -27.45 -2.55 6.17
CA PRO A 570 -27.91 -1.53 7.11
C PRO A 570 -29.16 -0.77 6.62
N GLU A 571 -29.48 -0.87 5.34
CA GLU A 571 -30.68 -0.34 4.68
C GLU A 571 -31.12 -1.30 3.57
N GLU A 572 -32.27 -1.06 2.93
CA GLU A 572 -32.64 -1.72 1.69
C GLU A 572 -31.57 -1.46 0.64
N MET A 573 -31.11 -2.50 -0.04
CA MET A 573 -30.12 -2.39 -1.12
C MET A 573 -30.51 -3.26 -2.31
N LYS A 574 -30.07 -2.86 -3.49
CA LYS A 574 -30.17 -3.68 -4.70
C LYS A 574 -28.95 -4.57 -4.80
N PHE A 575 -29.10 -5.86 -4.58
CA PHE A 575 -28.07 -6.86 -4.80
C PHE A 575 -27.90 -7.06 -6.31
N VAL A 576 -26.67 -6.93 -6.79
CA VAL A 576 -26.28 -7.03 -8.20
C VAL A 576 -25.22 -8.11 -8.33
N LYS A 577 -25.37 -9.01 -9.30
CA LYS A 577 -24.36 -9.99 -9.68
C LYS A 577 -24.03 -9.87 -11.17
N PHE A 578 -22.76 -9.76 -11.49
CA PHE A 578 -22.25 -9.91 -12.84
C PHE A 578 -22.06 -11.41 -13.11
N LEU A 579 -22.78 -11.94 -14.08
CA LEU A 579 -22.81 -13.36 -14.40
C LEU A 579 -21.84 -13.70 -15.54
N PRO A 580 -21.30 -14.93 -15.58
CA PRO A 580 -20.32 -15.34 -16.61
C PRO A 580 -20.81 -15.26 -18.06
N ASP A 581 -22.12 -15.29 -18.28
CA ASP A 581 -22.73 -15.12 -19.62
C ASP A 581 -22.82 -13.65 -20.08
N GLY A 582 -22.26 -12.72 -19.29
CA GLY A 582 -22.26 -11.28 -19.54
C GLY A 582 -23.51 -10.55 -19.06
N THR A 583 -24.54 -11.28 -18.61
CA THR A 583 -25.76 -10.68 -18.05
C THR A 583 -25.56 -10.18 -16.63
N ILE A 584 -26.52 -9.40 -16.14
CA ILE A 584 -26.52 -8.86 -14.78
C ILE A 584 -27.83 -9.29 -14.12
N ALA A 585 -27.73 -9.97 -12.98
CA ALA A 585 -28.87 -10.28 -12.13
C ALA A 585 -29.03 -9.20 -11.06
N GLU A 586 -30.27 -8.75 -10.83
CA GLU A 586 -30.62 -7.74 -9.85
C GLU A 586 -31.76 -8.25 -8.94
N GLU A 587 -31.62 -8.01 -7.62
CA GLU A 587 -32.63 -8.31 -6.61
C GLU A 587 -32.64 -7.23 -5.55
N ILE A 588 -33.81 -6.82 -5.08
CA ILE A 588 -33.93 -5.89 -3.94
C ILE A 588 -33.99 -6.72 -2.66
N LEU A 589 -33.06 -6.41 -1.73
CA LEU A 589 -33.00 -7.02 -0.42
C LEU A 589 -33.25 -5.97 0.66
N GLU A 590 -34.14 -6.29 1.58
CA GLU A 590 -34.47 -5.41 2.72
C GLU A 590 -33.31 -5.33 3.73
N LYS A 591 -33.36 -4.33 4.63
CA LYS A 591 -32.44 -4.25 5.77
C LYS A 591 -32.43 -5.56 6.57
N GLY A 592 -31.26 -6.04 6.93
CA GLY A 592 -31.06 -7.24 7.77
C GLY A 592 -29.93 -8.14 7.31
N VAL A 593 -29.90 -9.34 7.85
CA VAL A 593 -28.90 -10.37 7.51
C VAL A 593 -29.45 -11.27 6.41
N HIS A 594 -28.69 -11.42 5.33
CA HIS A 594 -29.05 -12.25 4.18
C HIS A 594 -27.94 -13.24 3.86
N TYR A 595 -28.28 -14.46 3.49
CA TYR A 595 -27.34 -15.34 2.80
C TYR A 595 -27.48 -15.09 1.29
N VAL A 596 -26.38 -14.69 0.66
CA VAL A 596 -26.33 -14.47 -0.79
C VAL A 596 -25.50 -15.57 -1.45
N GLU A 597 -26.08 -16.20 -2.48
CA GLU A 597 -25.37 -17.17 -3.30
C GLU A 597 -24.51 -16.44 -4.34
N VAL A 598 -23.22 -16.79 -4.37
CA VAL A 598 -22.24 -16.22 -5.30
C VAL A 598 -21.34 -17.34 -5.80
N ALA A 599 -21.50 -17.75 -7.03
CA ALA A 599 -20.64 -18.74 -7.67
C ALA A 599 -19.19 -18.22 -7.77
N LEU A 600 -18.23 -19.11 -8.01
CA LEU A 600 -16.80 -18.80 -7.99
C LEU A 600 -16.41 -17.68 -8.97
N ASN A 601 -17.06 -17.62 -10.10
CA ASN A 601 -16.84 -16.68 -11.19
C ASN A 601 -17.88 -15.55 -11.26
N GLU A 602 -18.73 -15.38 -10.26
CA GLU A 602 -19.68 -14.27 -10.16
C GLU A 602 -19.10 -13.15 -9.29
N ILE A 603 -19.35 -11.90 -9.67
CA ILE A 603 -18.92 -10.71 -8.91
C ILE A 603 -20.15 -10.02 -8.31
N PRO A 604 -20.29 -10.02 -6.98
CA PRO A 604 -21.39 -9.37 -6.27
C PRO A 604 -21.06 -7.93 -5.92
N LEU A 605 -22.08 -7.05 -5.94
CA LEU A 605 -22.08 -5.76 -5.27
C LEU A 605 -23.50 -5.38 -4.82
N PHE A 606 -23.62 -4.39 -3.95
CA PHE A 606 -24.90 -3.92 -3.41
C PHE A 606 -25.02 -2.43 -3.66
N ILE A 607 -26.01 -2.03 -4.45
CA ILE A 607 -26.30 -0.60 -4.72
C ILE A 607 -27.24 -0.09 -3.64
N ARG A 608 -26.84 1.00 -2.98
CA ARG A 608 -27.59 1.64 -1.91
C ARG A 608 -28.94 2.18 -2.42
N LYS A 609 -29.93 2.23 -1.53
CA LYS A 609 -31.26 2.71 -1.86
C LYS A 609 -31.24 4.08 -2.54
N GLY A 610 -31.96 4.21 -3.67
CA GLY A 610 -32.06 5.45 -4.43
C GLY A 610 -30.77 5.87 -5.15
N LYS A 611 -29.79 4.96 -5.30
CA LYS A 611 -28.51 5.21 -5.97
C LYS A 611 -28.41 4.45 -7.29
N CYS A 612 -27.50 4.90 -8.14
CA CYS A 612 -27.13 4.20 -9.38
C CYS A 612 -25.64 4.39 -9.67
N ILE A 613 -25.07 3.50 -10.48
CA ILE A 613 -23.68 3.54 -10.92
C ILE A 613 -23.58 3.38 -12.45
N PRO A 614 -22.59 4.03 -13.10
CA PRO A 614 -22.29 3.79 -14.50
C PRO A 614 -21.50 2.50 -14.68
N VAL A 615 -21.85 1.74 -15.71
CA VAL A 615 -21.17 0.50 -16.09
C VAL A 615 -20.95 0.52 -17.61
N ALA A 616 -19.70 0.38 -18.03
CA ALA A 616 -19.32 0.29 -19.44
C ALA A 616 -19.43 -1.15 -19.97
N GLU A 617 -19.25 -1.34 -21.25
CA GLU A 617 -18.88 -2.65 -21.80
C GLU A 617 -17.40 -2.95 -21.50
N ALA A 618 -17.09 -4.24 -21.32
CA ALA A 618 -15.70 -4.64 -21.08
C ALA A 618 -14.84 -4.38 -22.33
N ALA A 619 -13.61 -3.91 -22.11
CA ALA A 619 -12.63 -3.67 -23.15
C ALA A 619 -11.31 -4.37 -22.81
N GLU A 620 -10.42 -4.55 -23.78
CA GLU A 620 -9.13 -5.22 -23.61
C GLU A 620 -8.10 -4.38 -22.83
N CYS A 621 -8.34 -3.06 -22.75
CA CYS A 621 -7.51 -2.12 -22.00
C CYS A 621 -8.33 -0.88 -21.60
N VAL A 622 -7.82 -0.07 -20.67
CA VAL A 622 -8.47 1.17 -20.20
C VAL A 622 -8.65 2.19 -21.32
N ALA A 623 -7.68 2.28 -22.23
CA ALA A 623 -7.75 3.20 -23.37
C ALA A 623 -8.88 2.89 -24.36
N ALA A 624 -9.32 1.64 -24.42
CA ALA A 624 -10.39 1.16 -25.32
C ALA A 624 -11.80 1.26 -24.71
N LEU A 625 -11.95 1.72 -23.46
CA LEU A 625 -13.24 1.84 -22.79
C LEU A 625 -14.14 2.89 -23.45
N ASP A 626 -15.36 2.49 -23.82
CA ASP A 626 -16.39 3.43 -24.27
C ASP A 626 -17.17 4.00 -23.07
N THR A 627 -16.75 5.18 -22.63
CA THR A 627 -17.40 5.91 -21.52
C THR A 627 -18.56 6.80 -21.98
N LYS A 628 -18.88 6.84 -23.28
CA LYS A 628 -20.02 7.60 -23.81
C LYS A 628 -21.29 6.77 -23.79
N ASN A 629 -21.20 5.47 -24.01
CA ASN A 629 -22.32 4.54 -24.11
C ASN A 629 -22.33 3.58 -22.90
N MET A 630 -22.58 4.13 -21.71
CA MET A 630 -22.63 3.34 -20.47
C MET A 630 -24.07 3.01 -20.09
N GLN A 631 -24.26 1.83 -19.48
CA GLN A 631 -25.48 1.47 -18.77
C GLN A 631 -25.46 2.05 -17.35
N LEU A 632 -26.61 2.50 -16.85
CA LEU A 632 -26.77 2.83 -15.43
C LEU A 632 -27.47 1.66 -14.72
N LEU A 633 -26.82 1.11 -13.70
CA LEU A 633 -27.38 0.11 -12.79
C LEU A 633 -27.85 0.78 -11.52
N GLY A 634 -28.97 0.34 -10.96
CA GLY A 634 -29.49 0.85 -9.69
C GLY A 634 -30.97 1.18 -9.72
N TYR A 635 -31.39 2.19 -8.98
CA TYR A 635 -32.78 2.56 -8.79
C TYR A 635 -33.24 3.59 -9.83
N GLU A 636 -34.48 3.44 -10.30
CA GLU A 636 -35.09 4.38 -11.25
C GLU A 636 -35.19 5.78 -10.66
N GLY A 637 -34.89 6.79 -11.49
CA GLY A 637 -34.86 8.20 -11.08
C GLY A 637 -33.62 8.61 -10.29
N ALA A 638 -32.68 7.68 -10.06
CA ALA A 638 -31.41 8.01 -9.41
C ALA A 638 -30.49 8.81 -10.34
N GLU A 639 -29.67 9.67 -9.75
CA GLU A 639 -28.65 10.44 -10.46
C GLU A 639 -27.25 10.07 -9.95
N TYR A 640 -26.26 10.09 -10.84
CA TYR A 640 -24.86 9.89 -10.52
C TYR A 640 -24.00 10.99 -11.13
N THR A 641 -23.17 11.64 -10.33
CA THR A 641 -22.17 12.59 -10.84
C THR A 641 -20.90 11.83 -11.20
N LEU A 642 -20.67 11.66 -12.49
CA LEU A 642 -19.46 11.05 -13.01
C LEU A 642 -18.34 12.08 -13.08
N TYR A 643 -17.15 11.71 -12.60
CA TYR A 643 -15.90 12.41 -12.89
C TYR A 643 -15.18 11.69 -14.05
N GLU A 644 -14.73 12.45 -15.03
CA GLU A 644 -13.98 11.93 -16.17
C GLU A 644 -13.03 13.00 -16.71
N ASP A 645 -11.76 12.67 -16.85
CA ASP A 645 -10.70 13.49 -17.46
C ASP A 645 -9.93 12.67 -18.51
N ASP A 646 -8.83 13.18 -19.02
CA ASP A 646 -8.01 12.47 -20.00
C ASP A 646 -7.17 11.32 -19.38
N GLY A 647 -7.05 11.30 -18.05
CA GLY A 647 -6.34 10.25 -17.31
C GLY A 647 -4.82 10.29 -17.42
N VAL A 648 -4.25 11.29 -18.06
CA VAL A 648 -2.80 11.41 -18.34
C VAL A 648 -2.20 12.68 -17.73
N HIS A 649 -2.89 13.82 -17.86
CA HIS A 649 -2.38 15.12 -17.42
C HIS A 649 -2.89 15.49 -16.02
N LYS A 650 -2.21 16.42 -15.36
CA LYS A 650 -2.56 16.90 -14.01
C LYS A 650 -3.68 17.95 -13.99
N ASP A 651 -4.41 18.05 -15.05
CA ASP A 651 -5.49 18.99 -15.30
C ASP A 651 -6.83 18.49 -14.75
N TYR A 652 -6.83 18.03 -13.50
CA TYR A 652 -7.93 17.29 -12.90
C TYR A 652 -8.92 18.14 -12.09
N ASP A 653 -8.60 19.39 -11.72
CA ASP A 653 -9.47 20.30 -10.94
C ASP A 653 -10.35 21.18 -11.84
N ARG A 654 -11.12 20.60 -12.79
CA ARG A 654 -11.97 21.34 -13.72
C ARG A 654 -13.43 20.97 -13.57
N GLU A 655 -14.32 21.95 -13.60
CA GLU A 655 -15.78 21.71 -13.57
C GLU A 655 -16.24 20.85 -14.76
N GLU A 656 -15.62 20.99 -15.93
CA GLU A 656 -15.93 20.21 -17.14
C GLU A 656 -15.67 18.71 -17.01
N ASN A 657 -14.87 18.29 -16.01
CA ASN A 657 -14.61 16.90 -15.70
C ASN A 657 -15.81 16.21 -15.03
N TYR A 658 -16.84 16.97 -14.65
CA TYR A 658 -18.02 16.42 -13.99
C TYR A 658 -19.24 16.46 -14.91
N ARG A 659 -19.97 15.36 -14.97
CA ARG A 659 -21.27 15.29 -15.66
C ARG A 659 -22.28 14.46 -14.86
N VAL A 660 -23.54 14.90 -14.85
CA VAL A 660 -24.63 14.19 -14.20
C VAL A 660 -25.24 13.17 -15.15
N LEU A 661 -25.29 11.93 -14.74
CA LEU A 661 -25.99 10.84 -15.42
C LEU A 661 -27.30 10.55 -14.69
N LYS A 662 -28.38 10.26 -15.42
CA LYS A 662 -29.71 10.00 -14.89
C LYS A 662 -30.21 8.65 -15.36
N LYS A 663 -30.64 7.80 -14.42
CA LYS A 663 -31.22 6.50 -14.71
C LYS A 663 -32.72 6.62 -15.02
#